data_388ec2e559192eb2acac2a5e7bd62110
#
_entry.id   388ec2e559192eb2acac2a5e7bd62110
#
_cell.length_a   1.000
_cell.length_b   1.000
_cell.length_c   1.000
_cell.angle_alpha   90.00
_cell.angle_beta   90.00
_cell.angle_gamma   90.00
#
_symmetry.space_group_name_H-M   'P 1'
#
loop_
_entity.id
_entity.type
_entity.pdbx_description
1 polymer ?
#
loop_
_entity_poly.entity_id
_entity_poly.type
_entity_poly.pdbx_seq_one_letter_code
_entity_poly.pdbx_strand_id
1 'polypeptide(L)'
;MAGAEQALPQTSQTAARIMRGGRVVACPIDDTLLLVIGAGAPVAGQVPAQINDDPATATSASIIGWRLASQSPTATHGFAALLPINDAGRPLTTLRLGQEGSPRRYIFGPRTLAVRESVMVLAELAGAQLAEVLDPLVDAMMQMSTGRRRLAAIVALIQARKGSDGFLEFVGETHEGAIFLRGWARAAHPDNARVIVCGENPVVADCGIATFSRQDIPQGGAGFIGLLAASEPLRARDIEGLAYRGRGGWRYASVHEHRLIGGPTETPGHIRSVLLQTHSTPAVLLRLRSAANSFEGRETISTLPVPVRLGVDNIFQANSGAFLISGWLLDPDEHVQSVRLRRGQSEMRLDDRWTRLERSDVTDAFTEEPLFKSMLDRETHPHGFIVFAGGLGTDGVAPLHLELTLKDSRRAFLPLTPARLPPRQAALRQIKSIDPENWGLTEIVDRQIVPFLCASESPSPGIKAILDAGAFDEAPGPPIIVAAGQAEEKELAPFLGLLALDPETRHAPIALVLHSECFRRQAGRIRQLAQFYRLPLRLMSAETDDVYDLLEAGIRALSSETVVLLAGSLLPRRSGWYGRLVSAFEESGGIISPTLAYEDHSVRWAGSWADAQSENSLSGRYAGYPLSAVTGLKLTRIAAASFECCIMPREAFLVAGGFAGSYLGSRQKGQDLGLRLSRSGIESWWLPSVQMLGSDEPFSTGSASAAPLVERIDERLFSARWAPQPQGEGNRIKEASA
;
A
#
# COMPACT_ATOMS: atom_id res chain seq x y z
N MET A 1 -22.86 -22.01 -30.13
CA MET A 1 -23.99 -21.62 -31.04
C MET A 1 -25.16 -22.63 -31.09
N ALA A 2 -25.11 -23.75 -30.38
CA ALA A 2 -26.17 -24.79 -30.40
C ALA A 2 -27.30 -24.60 -29.35
N GLY A 3 -27.24 -23.62 -28.47
CA GLY A 3 -28.27 -23.40 -27.44
C GLY A 3 -29.33 -22.34 -27.74
N ALA A 4 -29.22 -21.62 -28.86
CA ALA A 4 -30.15 -20.54 -29.20
C ALA A 4 -31.36 -20.99 -30.05
N GLU A 5 -31.27 -22.10 -30.76
CA GLU A 5 -32.35 -22.58 -31.63
C GLU A 5 -33.51 -23.29 -30.90
N GLN A 6 -33.26 -23.85 -29.70
CA GLN A 6 -34.33 -24.51 -28.93
C GLN A 6 -35.23 -23.58 -28.10
N ALA A 7 -34.82 -22.34 -27.87
CA ALA A 7 -35.61 -21.39 -27.08
C ALA A 7 -36.64 -20.59 -27.91
N LEU A 8 -36.40 -20.44 -29.18
CA LEU A 8 -37.31 -19.71 -30.11
C LEU A 8 -38.75 -20.24 -30.16
N PRO A 9 -39.03 -21.56 -30.22
CA PRO A 9 -40.41 -22.04 -30.29
C PRO A 9 -41.23 -21.79 -29.02
N GLN A 10 -40.61 -21.73 -27.84
CA GLN A 10 -41.32 -21.51 -26.55
C GLN A 10 -41.70 -20.04 -26.33
N THR A 11 -40.86 -19.11 -26.74
CA THR A 11 -41.16 -17.67 -26.64
C THR A 11 -42.28 -17.24 -27.57
N SER A 12 -42.30 -17.71 -28.79
CA SER A 12 -43.40 -17.46 -29.76
C SER A 12 -44.74 -18.06 -29.30
N GLN A 13 -44.75 -19.23 -28.70
CA GLN A 13 -45.96 -19.79 -28.07
C GLN A 13 -46.44 -18.94 -26.88
N THR A 14 -45.54 -18.38 -26.11
CA THR A 14 -45.86 -17.50 -24.98
C THR A 14 -46.46 -16.19 -25.45
N ALA A 15 -45.87 -15.55 -26.45
CA ALA A 15 -46.39 -14.34 -27.07
C ALA A 15 -47.77 -14.54 -27.67
N ALA A 16 -47.99 -15.65 -28.40
CA ALA A 16 -49.30 -16.01 -28.95
C ALA A 16 -50.38 -16.22 -27.86
N ARG A 17 -50.03 -16.79 -26.71
CA ARG A 17 -50.96 -16.92 -25.57
C ARG A 17 -51.32 -15.57 -24.96
N ILE A 18 -50.37 -14.64 -24.83
CA ILE A 18 -50.60 -13.28 -24.36
C ILE A 18 -51.52 -12.51 -25.33
N MET A 19 -51.30 -12.62 -26.64
CA MET A 19 -52.10 -11.93 -27.63
C MET A 19 -53.59 -12.34 -27.66
N ARG A 20 -53.95 -13.49 -27.07
CA ARG A 20 -55.37 -13.87 -26.87
C ARG A 20 -56.06 -13.09 -25.77
N GLY A 21 -55.31 -12.30 -24.96
CA GLY A 21 -55.82 -11.48 -23.87
C GLY A 21 -56.04 -12.25 -22.56
N GLY A 22 -56.14 -11.52 -21.45
CA GLY A 22 -56.40 -12.06 -20.12
C GLY A 22 -55.24 -12.83 -19.46
N ARG A 23 -54.10 -12.97 -20.13
CA ARG A 23 -52.89 -13.60 -19.59
C ARG A 23 -51.71 -12.64 -19.58
N VAL A 24 -50.86 -12.76 -18.57
CA VAL A 24 -49.62 -12.01 -18.40
C VAL A 24 -48.46 -12.94 -18.06
N VAL A 25 -47.24 -12.50 -18.35
CA VAL A 25 -46.02 -13.14 -17.89
C VAL A 25 -45.29 -12.19 -16.99
N ALA A 26 -44.58 -12.76 -16.01
CA ALA A 26 -43.82 -12.01 -15.03
C ALA A 26 -42.33 -12.33 -15.15
N CYS A 27 -41.51 -11.32 -15.00
CA CYS A 27 -40.05 -11.41 -14.89
C CYS A 27 -39.59 -10.65 -13.64
N PRO A 28 -39.13 -11.32 -12.59
CA PRO A 28 -38.45 -10.65 -11.49
C PRO A 28 -37.17 -9.99 -11.97
N ILE A 29 -37.11 -8.68 -11.87
CA ILE A 29 -35.90 -7.89 -12.21
C ILE A 29 -34.91 -7.95 -11.11
N ASP A 30 -35.39 -7.72 -9.88
CA ASP A 30 -34.68 -7.88 -8.62
C ASP A 30 -35.69 -8.21 -7.49
N ASP A 31 -35.24 -8.19 -6.26
CA ASP A 31 -36.06 -8.56 -5.11
C ASP A 31 -37.21 -7.53 -4.82
N THR A 32 -37.17 -6.37 -5.46
CA THR A 32 -38.11 -5.26 -5.24
C THR A 32 -38.90 -4.83 -6.46
N LEU A 33 -38.62 -5.40 -7.65
CA LEU A 33 -39.23 -4.98 -8.92
C LEU A 33 -39.59 -6.16 -9.81
N LEU A 34 -40.82 -6.20 -10.23
CA LEU A 34 -41.37 -7.18 -11.17
C LEU A 34 -41.74 -6.49 -12.49
N LEU A 35 -41.23 -6.99 -13.61
CA LEU A 35 -41.71 -6.64 -14.96
C LEU A 35 -42.82 -7.60 -15.36
N VAL A 36 -43.96 -7.06 -15.71
CA VAL A 36 -45.09 -7.83 -16.22
C VAL A 36 -45.42 -7.42 -17.67
N ILE A 37 -45.53 -8.39 -18.54
CA ILE A 37 -45.85 -8.18 -19.94
C ILE A 37 -47.20 -8.83 -20.25
N GLY A 38 -48.11 -8.06 -20.88
CA GLY A 38 -49.46 -8.51 -21.15
C GLY A 38 -50.07 -7.84 -22.36
N ALA A 39 -51.34 -8.24 -22.69
CA ALA A 39 -52.14 -7.62 -23.70
C ALA A 39 -53.62 -7.52 -23.27
N GLY A 40 -54.27 -6.46 -23.70
CA GLY A 40 -55.68 -6.18 -23.35
C GLY A 40 -56.19 -4.91 -24.02
N ALA A 41 -57.07 -4.18 -23.34
CA ALA A 41 -57.49 -2.85 -23.76
C ALA A 41 -56.44 -1.78 -23.40
N PRO A 42 -56.50 -0.56 -23.94
CA PRO A 42 -55.52 0.49 -23.71
C PRO A 42 -55.31 0.77 -22.21
N VAL A 43 -54.08 0.72 -21.77
CA VAL A 43 -53.65 1.08 -20.41
C VAL A 43 -52.24 1.69 -20.50
N ALA A 44 -52.02 2.84 -19.86
CA ALA A 44 -50.71 3.48 -19.78
C ALA A 44 -50.63 4.42 -18.57
N GLY A 45 -49.43 4.75 -18.11
CA GLY A 45 -49.16 5.64 -16.98
C GLY A 45 -49.14 4.92 -15.64
N GLN A 46 -49.38 5.66 -14.57
CA GLN A 46 -49.41 5.11 -13.20
C GLN A 46 -50.79 4.57 -12.88
N VAL A 47 -50.90 3.30 -12.57
CA VAL A 47 -52.15 2.60 -12.40
C VAL A 47 -52.12 1.75 -11.11
N PRO A 48 -53.17 1.77 -10.25
CA PRO A 48 -53.26 0.87 -9.12
C PRO A 48 -53.15 -0.60 -9.57
N ALA A 49 -52.33 -1.36 -8.84
CA ALA A 49 -52.08 -2.77 -9.12
C ALA A 49 -52.14 -3.59 -7.83
N GLN A 50 -52.65 -4.84 -7.95
CA GLN A 50 -52.74 -5.77 -6.83
C GLN A 50 -52.43 -7.19 -7.33
N ILE A 51 -51.61 -7.92 -6.61
CA ILE A 51 -51.23 -9.30 -6.93
C ILE A 51 -52.01 -10.27 -6.05
N ASN A 52 -52.49 -11.36 -6.62
CA ASN A 52 -53.20 -12.46 -5.93
C ASN A 52 -54.47 -12.04 -5.16
N ASP A 53 -55.09 -10.93 -5.58
CA ASP A 53 -56.24 -10.34 -4.86
C ASP A 53 -55.95 -10.02 -3.35
N ASP A 54 -54.69 -9.89 -2.96
CA ASP A 54 -54.22 -9.63 -1.62
C ASP A 54 -54.05 -8.11 -1.36
N PRO A 55 -54.83 -7.49 -0.48
CA PRO A 55 -54.71 -6.07 -0.16
C PRO A 55 -53.29 -5.64 0.26
N ALA A 56 -52.50 -6.54 0.90
CA ALA A 56 -51.15 -6.25 1.31
C ALA A 56 -50.18 -6.04 0.12
N THR A 57 -50.58 -6.43 -1.10
CA THR A 57 -49.79 -6.25 -2.33
C THR A 57 -50.23 -5.03 -3.15
N ALA A 58 -51.16 -4.20 -2.62
CA ALA A 58 -51.59 -2.99 -3.31
C ALA A 58 -50.42 -2.03 -3.56
N THR A 59 -50.17 -1.69 -4.82
CA THR A 59 -49.06 -0.84 -5.26
C THR A 59 -49.50 -0.02 -6.48
N SER A 60 -48.64 0.91 -6.90
CA SER A 60 -48.83 1.62 -8.17
C SER A 60 -47.88 1.05 -9.22
N ALA A 61 -48.44 0.55 -10.29
CA ALA A 61 -47.69 0.06 -11.46
C ALA A 61 -47.42 1.18 -12.47
N SER A 62 -46.17 1.28 -12.93
CA SER A 62 -45.82 2.12 -14.07
C SER A 62 -46.01 1.32 -15.36
N ILE A 63 -46.99 1.73 -16.19
CA ILE A 63 -47.41 0.97 -17.40
C ILE A 63 -47.08 1.74 -18.66
N ILE A 64 -46.42 1.05 -19.56
CA ILE A 64 -46.14 1.49 -20.94
C ILE A 64 -46.98 0.63 -21.87
N GLY A 65 -47.90 1.26 -22.62
CA GLY A 65 -48.80 0.60 -23.55
C GLY A 65 -48.46 0.91 -25.01
N TRP A 66 -48.75 -0.02 -25.91
CA TRP A 66 -48.62 0.15 -27.35
C TRP A 66 -49.72 -0.57 -28.08
N ARG A 67 -49.94 -0.20 -29.33
CA ARG A 67 -50.99 -0.83 -30.19
C ARG A 67 -50.43 -2.12 -30.80
N LEU A 68 -51.14 -3.23 -30.66
CA LEU A 68 -50.76 -4.49 -31.29
C LEU A 68 -51.00 -4.46 -32.79
N ALA A 69 -50.04 -4.97 -33.56
CA ALA A 69 -50.17 -5.09 -35.03
C ALA A 69 -51.30 -6.06 -35.41
N SER A 70 -51.45 -7.18 -34.69
CA SER A 70 -52.55 -8.14 -34.85
C SER A 70 -53.50 -7.97 -33.67
N GLN A 71 -54.71 -7.50 -33.91
CA GLN A 71 -55.72 -7.26 -32.90
C GLN A 71 -56.68 -8.45 -32.79
N SER A 72 -57.05 -8.74 -31.54
CA SER A 72 -58.14 -9.69 -31.24
C SER A 72 -59.31 -8.97 -30.55
N PRO A 73 -60.51 -9.54 -30.49
CA PRO A 73 -61.65 -8.92 -29.82
C PRO A 73 -61.38 -8.60 -28.33
N THR A 74 -60.45 -9.29 -27.73
CA THR A 74 -60.10 -9.17 -26.30
C THR A 74 -58.77 -8.45 -26.03
N ALA A 75 -57.95 -8.21 -27.05
CA ALA A 75 -56.63 -7.59 -26.92
C ALA A 75 -56.28 -6.71 -28.11
N THR A 76 -56.37 -5.40 -27.94
CA THR A 76 -56.02 -4.40 -28.97
C THR A 76 -54.67 -3.74 -28.70
N HIS A 77 -54.22 -3.76 -27.45
CA HIS A 77 -52.97 -3.14 -26.96
C HIS A 77 -52.15 -4.11 -26.18
N GLY A 78 -50.81 -4.07 -26.38
CA GLY A 78 -49.82 -4.65 -25.49
C GLY A 78 -49.47 -3.67 -24.36
N PHE A 79 -48.98 -4.18 -23.27
CA PHE A 79 -48.43 -3.38 -22.18
C PHE A 79 -47.27 -4.05 -21.49
N ALA A 80 -46.34 -3.22 -20.99
CA ALA A 80 -45.28 -3.59 -20.05
C ALA A 80 -45.51 -2.79 -18.75
N ALA A 81 -45.62 -3.48 -17.63
CA ALA A 81 -45.85 -2.87 -16.32
C ALA A 81 -44.67 -3.16 -15.38
N LEU A 82 -44.17 -2.12 -14.75
CA LEU A 82 -43.19 -2.21 -13.64
C LEU A 82 -43.96 -2.14 -12.32
N LEU A 83 -43.93 -3.21 -11.55
CA LEU A 83 -44.60 -3.33 -10.26
C LEU A 83 -43.53 -3.40 -9.15
N PRO A 84 -43.49 -2.43 -8.21
CA PRO A 84 -42.78 -2.60 -6.96
C PRO A 84 -43.37 -3.78 -6.17
N ILE A 85 -42.50 -4.66 -5.65
CA ILE A 85 -42.82 -5.83 -4.85
C ILE A 85 -42.01 -5.87 -3.58
N ASN A 86 -42.57 -6.46 -2.51
CA ASN A 86 -41.87 -6.61 -1.24
C ASN A 86 -41.35 -8.04 -1.01
N ASP A 87 -41.78 -8.99 -1.85
CA ASP A 87 -41.40 -10.40 -1.74
C ASP A 87 -41.43 -11.05 -3.14
N ALA A 88 -40.23 -11.28 -3.71
CA ALA A 88 -40.06 -11.91 -5.03
C ALA A 88 -40.32 -13.43 -5.02
N GLY A 89 -40.34 -14.09 -3.86
CA GLY A 89 -40.56 -15.52 -3.72
C GLY A 89 -42.03 -15.95 -3.68
N ARG A 90 -42.94 -14.99 -3.65
CA ARG A 90 -44.39 -15.26 -3.55
C ARG A 90 -44.95 -15.86 -4.86
N PRO A 91 -45.76 -16.93 -4.81
CA PRO A 91 -46.40 -17.47 -6.00
C PRO A 91 -47.32 -16.44 -6.66
N LEU A 92 -47.14 -16.24 -7.97
CA LEU A 92 -47.93 -15.32 -8.77
C LEU A 92 -49.09 -16.04 -9.47
N THR A 93 -50.32 -15.70 -9.11
CA THR A 93 -51.53 -16.34 -9.71
C THR A 93 -52.36 -15.36 -10.49
N THR A 94 -52.71 -14.20 -9.92
CA THR A 94 -53.54 -13.17 -10.57
C THR A 94 -52.99 -11.78 -10.42
N LEU A 95 -53.25 -10.92 -11.37
CA LEU A 95 -52.93 -9.49 -11.34
C LEU A 95 -54.21 -8.68 -11.63
N ARG A 96 -54.51 -7.73 -10.74
CA ARG A 96 -55.51 -6.69 -10.98
C ARG A 96 -54.83 -5.38 -11.36
N LEU A 97 -55.30 -4.75 -12.44
CA LEU A 97 -54.86 -3.43 -12.90
C LEU A 97 -56.05 -2.52 -13.10
N GLY A 98 -56.01 -1.30 -12.56
CA GLY A 98 -57.05 -0.29 -12.76
C GLY A 98 -57.64 0.27 -11.49
N GLN A 99 -58.53 1.31 -11.61
CA GLN A 99 -59.15 1.97 -10.48
C GLN A 99 -60.24 1.09 -9.84
N GLU A 100 -60.54 1.35 -8.54
CA GLU A 100 -61.63 0.76 -7.81
C GLU A 100 -62.98 1.03 -8.54
N GLY A 101 -63.63 -0.01 -9.01
CA GLY A 101 -64.87 0.06 -9.77
C GLY A 101 -64.86 -0.64 -11.14
N SER A 102 -63.69 -0.73 -11.80
CA SER A 102 -63.53 -1.49 -13.04
C SER A 102 -62.09 -2.05 -13.22
N PRO A 103 -61.55 -2.77 -12.24
CA PRO A 103 -60.23 -3.35 -12.36
C PRO A 103 -60.25 -4.50 -13.39
N ARG A 104 -59.21 -4.57 -14.20
CA ARG A 104 -59.00 -5.70 -15.10
C ARG A 104 -58.20 -6.78 -14.41
N ARG A 105 -58.67 -8.03 -14.54
CA ARG A 105 -58.02 -9.20 -13.97
C ARG A 105 -57.26 -9.97 -15.04
N TYR A 106 -55.99 -10.27 -14.75
CA TYR A 106 -55.12 -11.07 -15.57
C TYR A 106 -54.66 -12.31 -14.81
N ILE A 107 -54.37 -13.38 -15.54
CA ILE A 107 -53.83 -14.64 -14.98
C ILE A 107 -52.38 -14.72 -15.35
N PHE A 108 -51.48 -14.91 -14.37
CA PHE A 108 -50.06 -15.15 -14.61
C PHE A 108 -49.84 -16.49 -15.34
N GLY A 109 -48.79 -16.52 -16.15
CA GLY A 109 -48.28 -17.76 -16.73
C GLY A 109 -47.74 -18.72 -15.63
N PRO A 110 -47.59 -20.00 -15.95
CA PRO A 110 -47.23 -21.02 -14.96
C PRO A 110 -45.82 -20.90 -14.40
N ARG A 111 -45.00 -20.10 -15.04
CA ARG A 111 -43.62 -19.82 -14.60
C ARG A 111 -43.28 -18.35 -14.81
N THR A 112 -42.35 -17.84 -14.01
CA THR A 112 -41.67 -16.57 -14.25
C THR A 112 -40.65 -16.73 -15.38
N LEU A 113 -40.43 -15.66 -16.15
CA LEU A 113 -39.45 -15.63 -17.22
C LEU A 113 -38.12 -15.06 -16.71
N ALA A 114 -36.99 -15.54 -17.25
CA ALA A 114 -35.74 -14.85 -17.13
C ALA A 114 -35.76 -13.52 -17.92
N VAL A 115 -34.91 -12.54 -17.56
CA VAL A 115 -34.85 -11.24 -18.22
C VAL A 115 -34.72 -11.38 -19.75
N ARG A 116 -33.81 -12.23 -20.23
CA ARG A 116 -33.59 -12.47 -21.66
C ARG A 116 -34.83 -13.01 -22.38
N GLU A 117 -35.57 -13.92 -21.77
CA GLU A 117 -36.82 -14.47 -22.30
C GLU A 117 -37.91 -13.40 -22.36
N SER A 118 -38.06 -12.57 -21.32
CA SER A 118 -39.04 -11.48 -21.27
C SER A 118 -38.75 -10.42 -22.33
N VAL A 119 -37.48 -10.12 -22.60
CA VAL A 119 -37.05 -9.21 -23.66
C VAL A 119 -37.47 -9.75 -25.06
N MET A 120 -37.30 -11.07 -25.27
CA MET A 120 -37.72 -11.70 -26.54
C MET A 120 -39.23 -11.66 -26.71
N VAL A 121 -40.00 -11.94 -25.65
CA VAL A 121 -41.46 -11.83 -25.66
C VAL A 121 -41.91 -10.39 -25.94
N LEU A 122 -41.28 -9.42 -25.29
CA LEU A 122 -41.56 -8.00 -25.51
C LEU A 122 -41.29 -7.58 -26.97
N ALA A 123 -40.12 -8.01 -27.51
CA ALA A 123 -39.74 -7.71 -28.89
C ALA A 123 -40.74 -8.29 -29.92
N GLU A 124 -41.25 -9.51 -29.67
CA GLU A 124 -42.24 -10.15 -30.51
C GLU A 124 -43.61 -9.43 -30.46
N LEU A 125 -44.05 -9.04 -29.26
CA LEU A 125 -45.32 -8.32 -29.08
C LEU A 125 -45.30 -6.88 -29.58
N ALA A 126 -44.19 -6.16 -29.36
CA ALA A 126 -44.06 -4.76 -29.75
C ALA A 126 -43.71 -4.58 -31.26
N GLY A 127 -43.00 -5.56 -31.84
CA GLY A 127 -42.61 -5.52 -33.24
C GLY A 127 -41.84 -4.25 -33.61
N ALA A 128 -42.38 -3.50 -34.60
CA ALA A 128 -41.76 -2.24 -35.04
C ALA A 128 -41.74 -1.12 -33.96
N GLN A 129 -42.64 -1.20 -32.98
CA GLN A 129 -42.75 -0.21 -31.89
C GLN A 129 -41.82 -0.52 -30.71
N LEU A 130 -40.98 -1.55 -30.80
CA LEU A 130 -40.10 -1.98 -29.70
C LEU A 130 -39.29 -0.82 -29.15
N ALA A 131 -38.77 0.05 -29.98
CA ALA A 131 -37.98 1.20 -29.55
C ALA A 131 -38.77 2.20 -28.68
N GLU A 132 -40.05 2.45 -29.10
CA GLU A 132 -40.94 3.37 -28.39
C GLU A 132 -41.40 2.81 -27.04
N VAL A 133 -41.35 1.49 -26.87
CA VAL A 133 -41.68 0.80 -25.64
C VAL A 133 -40.44 0.70 -24.68
N LEU A 134 -39.28 0.38 -25.27
CA LEU A 134 -38.06 0.18 -24.46
C LEU A 134 -37.53 1.47 -23.80
N ASP A 135 -37.55 2.59 -24.53
CA ASP A 135 -37.00 3.84 -24.01
C ASP A 135 -37.71 4.31 -22.73
N PRO A 136 -39.06 4.43 -22.68
CA PRO A 136 -39.77 4.77 -21.44
C PRO A 136 -39.62 3.71 -20.33
N LEU A 137 -39.50 2.42 -20.70
CA LEU A 137 -39.32 1.34 -19.74
C LEU A 137 -37.96 1.45 -19.04
N VAL A 138 -36.90 1.68 -19.80
CA VAL A 138 -35.56 1.89 -19.28
C VAL A 138 -35.49 3.18 -18.44
N ASP A 139 -36.09 4.28 -18.92
CA ASP A 139 -36.18 5.54 -18.19
C ASP A 139 -36.84 5.35 -16.80
N ALA A 140 -37.99 4.64 -16.79
CA ALA A 140 -38.70 4.35 -15.56
C ALA A 140 -37.87 3.49 -14.58
N MET A 141 -37.15 2.50 -15.08
CA MET A 141 -36.24 1.66 -14.26
C MET A 141 -35.05 2.47 -13.74
N MET A 142 -34.51 3.39 -14.52
CA MET A 142 -33.40 4.26 -14.13
C MET A 142 -33.76 5.32 -13.08
N GLN A 143 -35.02 5.71 -13.00
CA GLN A 143 -35.53 6.61 -11.96
C GLN A 143 -35.68 5.94 -10.60
N MET A 144 -35.72 4.61 -10.56
CA MET A 144 -35.77 3.85 -9.33
C MET A 144 -34.33 3.58 -8.82
N SER A 145 -34.17 3.08 -7.59
CA SER A 145 -32.87 2.66 -7.06
C SER A 145 -32.19 1.63 -8.00
N THR A 146 -30.96 1.90 -8.43
CA THR A 146 -30.25 1.09 -9.44
C THR A 146 -29.27 0.09 -8.78
N GLY A 147 -29.79 -1.07 -8.36
CA GLY A 147 -28.92 -2.20 -7.97
C GLY A 147 -28.33 -2.93 -9.18
N ARG A 148 -27.27 -3.73 -9.00
CA ARG A 148 -26.55 -4.45 -10.07
C ARG A 148 -27.48 -5.32 -10.93
N ARG A 149 -28.39 -6.08 -10.32
CA ARG A 149 -29.37 -6.92 -11.06
C ARG A 149 -30.27 -6.11 -11.96
N ARG A 150 -30.71 -4.94 -11.49
CA ARG A 150 -31.55 -4.02 -12.27
C ARG A 150 -30.78 -3.41 -13.44
N LEU A 151 -29.55 -2.99 -13.22
CA LEU A 151 -28.68 -2.51 -14.30
C LEU A 151 -28.43 -3.57 -15.37
N ALA A 152 -28.19 -4.83 -14.97
CA ALA A 152 -28.06 -5.95 -15.92
C ALA A 152 -29.34 -6.17 -16.76
N ALA A 153 -30.50 -6.06 -16.14
CA ALA A 153 -31.78 -6.14 -16.87
C ALA A 153 -31.97 -4.96 -17.83
N ILE A 154 -31.61 -3.74 -17.42
CA ILE A 154 -31.64 -2.55 -18.29
C ILE A 154 -30.71 -2.74 -19.49
N VAL A 155 -29.48 -3.20 -19.28
CA VAL A 155 -28.53 -3.47 -20.36
C VAL A 155 -29.11 -4.51 -21.35
N ALA A 156 -29.68 -5.60 -20.83
CA ALA A 156 -30.31 -6.62 -21.65
C ALA A 156 -31.48 -6.07 -22.49
N LEU A 157 -32.31 -5.18 -21.93
CA LEU A 157 -33.39 -4.48 -22.66
C LEU A 157 -32.84 -3.58 -23.78
N ILE A 158 -31.77 -2.82 -23.52
CA ILE A 158 -31.16 -1.93 -24.52
C ILE A 158 -30.50 -2.75 -25.63
N GLN A 159 -29.81 -3.85 -25.31
CA GLN A 159 -29.20 -4.76 -26.28
C GLN A 159 -30.21 -5.51 -27.18
N ALA A 160 -31.48 -5.65 -26.76
CA ALA A 160 -32.53 -6.23 -27.56
C ALA A 160 -32.86 -5.38 -28.79
N ARG A 161 -32.52 -4.12 -28.81
CA ARG A 161 -32.51 -3.28 -30.01
C ARG A 161 -31.52 -3.85 -31.02
N LYS A 162 -31.95 -4.19 -32.22
CA LYS A 162 -31.09 -4.79 -33.23
C LYS A 162 -29.94 -3.86 -33.63
N GLY A 163 -28.69 -4.34 -33.43
CA GLY A 163 -27.47 -3.71 -33.87
C GLY A 163 -26.83 -2.78 -32.84
N SER A 164 -25.49 -2.71 -32.85
CA SER A 164 -24.73 -1.71 -32.12
C SER A 164 -24.85 -0.33 -32.77
N ASP A 165 -24.94 0.71 -31.97
CA ASP A 165 -24.93 2.09 -32.47
C ASP A 165 -23.53 2.53 -32.92
N GLY A 166 -22.49 1.86 -32.41
CA GLY A 166 -21.09 2.11 -32.68
C GLY A 166 -20.19 1.15 -31.94
N PHE A 167 -18.90 1.45 -31.93
CA PHE A 167 -17.87 0.60 -31.31
C PHE A 167 -16.90 1.38 -30.50
N LEU A 168 -16.45 0.78 -29.35
CA LEU A 168 -15.30 1.19 -28.59
C LEU A 168 -14.05 0.54 -29.18
N GLU A 169 -13.12 1.34 -29.67
CA GLU A 169 -11.88 0.90 -30.34
C GLU A 169 -10.68 0.91 -29.40
N PHE A 170 -10.68 1.82 -28.41
CA PHE A 170 -9.67 1.93 -27.38
C PHE A 170 -10.30 2.17 -26.02
N VAL A 171 -9.84 1.45 -25.01
CA VAL A 171 -10.22 1.64 -23.62
C VAL A 171 -8.93 1.73 -22.79
N GLY A 172 -8.69 2.87 -22.14
CA GLY A 172 -7.47 3.13 -21.40
C GLY A 172 -7.74 3.56 -19.96
N GLU A 173 -6.82 3.22 -19.08
CA GLU A 173 -6.83 3.72 -17.70
C GLU A 173 -6.04 5.03 -17.62
N THR A 174 -6.46 5.94 -16.76
CA THR A 174 -5.69 7.16 -16.45
C THR A 174 -5.02 7.04 -15.09
N HIS A 175 -3.98 7.82 -14.82
CA HIS A 175 -3.35 7.89 -13.49
C HIS A 175 -4.31 8.34 -12.39
N GLU A 176 -5.36 9.07 -12.74
CA GLU A 176 -6.39 9.54 -11.82
C GLU A 176 -7.50 8.50 -11.56
N GLY A 177 -7.37 7.30 -12.15
CA GLY A 177 -8.35 6.21 -12.01
C GLY A 177 -9.62 6.38 -12.85
N ALA A 178 -9.69 7.40 -13.73
CA ALA A 178 -10.73 7.50 -14.73
C ALA A 178 -10.43 6.56 -15.89
N ILE A 179 -11.48 6.08 -16.56
CA ILE A 179 -11.35 5.30 -17.78
C ILE A 179 -11.54 6.21 -18.99
N PHE A 180 -10.56 6.18 -19.88
CA PHE A 180 -10.63 6.83 -21.17
C PHE A 180 -11.22 5.90 -22.22
N LEU A 181 -12.15 6.41 -22.99
CA LEU A 181 -12.79 5.72 -24.11
C LEU A 181 -12.49 6.46 -25.41
N ARG A 182 -12.22 5.70 -26.47
CA ARG A 182 -12.21 6.19 -27.85
C ARG A 182 -12.96 5.22 -28.74
N GLY A 183 -13.77 5.77 -29.63
CA GLY A 183 -14.55 4.96 -30.55
C GLY A 183 -15.35 5.84 -31.52
N TRP A 184 -16.40 5.26 -32.08
CA TRP A 184 -17.36 5.99 -32.86
C TRP A 184 -18.78 5.52 -32.57
N ALA A 185 -19.75 6.40 -32.72
CA ALA A 185 -21.16 6.08 -32.57
C ALA A 185 -22.03 7.07 -33.35
N ARG A 186 -23.26 6.62 -33.74
CA ARG A 186 -24.20 7.47 -34.49
C ARG A 186 -24.92 8.49 -33.60
N ALA A 187 -25.22 8.11 -32.38
CA ALA A 187 -26.00 8.92 -31.46
C ALA A 187 -25.19 9.53 -30.31
N ALA A 188 -23.85 9.39 -30.31
CA ALA A 188 -23.00 10.01 -29.27
C ALA A 188 -23.08 11.54 -29.34
N HIS A 189 -23.27 12.18 -28.18
CA HIS A 189 -23.38 13.62 -28.09
C HIS A 189 -22.68 14.13 -26.82
N PRO A 190 -22.08 15.34 -26.82
CA PRO A 190 -21.43 15.91 -25.63
C PRO A 190 -22.34 16.03 -24.40
N ASP A 191 -23.64 16.09 -24.56
CA ASP A 191 -24.60 16.21 -23.45
C ASP A 191 -24.89 14.88 -22.74
N ASN A 192 -24.30 13.77 -23.19
CA ASN A 192 -24.45 12.46 -22.55
C ASN A 192 -23.63 12.40 -21.27
N ALA A 193 -24.17 12.98 -20.17
CA ALA A 193 -23.47 13.09 -18.90
C ALA A 193 -23.46 11.77 -18.09
N ARG A 194 -24.45 10.88 -18.28
CA ARG A 194 -24.58 9.61 -17.55
C ARG A 194 -24.70 8.44 -18.50
N VAL A 195 -23.93 7.39 -18.22
CA VAL A 195 -23.86 6.16 -19.01
C VAL A 195 -23.89 4.94 -18.11
N ILE A 196 -24.27 3.78 -18.67
CA ILE A 196 -24.11 2.50 -18.01
C ILE A 196 -22.91 1.82 -18.67
N VAL A 197 -21.88 1.59 -17.90
CA VAL A 197 -20.73 0.78 -18.31
C VAL A 197 -21.14 -0.68 -18.21
N CYS A 198 -21.09 -1.38 -19.36
CA CYS A 198 -21.51 -2.76 -19.46
C CYS A 198 -20.31 -3.70 -19.34
N GLY A 199 -20.49 -4.76 -18.56
CA GLY A 199 -19.54 -5.82 -18.27
C GLY A 199 -20.21 -6.84 -17.38
N GLU A 200 -19.45 -7.72 -16.76
CA GLU A 200 -19.96 -8.71 -15.79
C GLU A 200 -20.78 -8.03 -14.66
N ASN A 201 -20.29 -6.88 -14.19
CA ASN A 201 -20.96 -6.04 -13.19
C ASN A 201 -21.24 -4.66 -13.79
N PRO A 202 -22.45 -4.40 -14.35
CA PRO A 202 -22.75 -3.10 -14.91
C PRO A 202 -22.84 -2.02 -13.84
N VAL A 203 -22.29 -0.82 -14.16
CA VAL A 203 -22.18 0.32 -13.23
C VAL A 203 -22.63 1.59 -13.96
N VAL A 204 -23.31 2.48 -13.24
CA VAL A 204 -23.57 3.84 -13.71
C VAL A 204 -22.33 4.71 -13.51
N ALA A 205 -21.92 5.40 -14.56
CA ALA A 205 -20.77 6.30 -14.52
C ALA A 205 -21.14 7.66 -15.13
N ASP A 206 -20.47 8.70 -14.64
CA ASP A 206 -20.47 10.00 -15.30
C ASP A 206 -19.47 9.95 -16.47
N CYS A 207 -19.90 10.44 -17.64
CA CYS A 207 -19.11 10.43 -18.85
C CYS A 207 -19.01 11.83 -19.45
N GLY A 208 -17.78 12.33 -19.54
CA GLY A 208 -17.52 13.54 -20.33
C GLY A 208 -17.15 13.16 -21.76
N ILE A 209 -18.05 13.36 -22.73
CA ILE A 209 -17.85 13.01 -24.15
C ILE A 209 -17.43 14.24 -24.96
N ALA A 210 -16.42 14.05 -25.82
CA ALA A 210 -16.04 14.98 -26.88
C ALA A 210 -16.09 14.26 -28.23
N THR A 211 -16.69 14.93 -29.24
CA THR A 211 -16.90 14.34 -30.57
C THR A 211 -15.97 14.96 -31.59
N PHE A 212 -15.62 14.21 -32.63
CA PHE A 212 -14.80 14.66 -33.75
C PHE A 212 -15.21 14.01 -35.06
N SER A 213 -14.90 14.67 -36.19
CA SER A 213 -15.23 14.16 -37.51
C SER A 213 -14.31 13.01 -37.92
N ARG A 214 -14.90 11.96 -38.56
CA ARG A 214 -14.15 10.81 -39.11
C ARG A 214 -14.74 10.47 -40.50
N GLN A 215 -13.85 10.14 -41.45
CA GLN A 215 -14.22 9.80 -42.82
C GLN A 215 -14.42 8.29 -43.04
N ASP A 216 -13.90 7.47 -42.18
CA ASP A 216 -13.84 6.00 -42.26
C ASP A 216 -15.03 5.28 -41.59
N ILE A 217 -16.02 6.04 -41.11
CA ILE A 217 -17.20 5.50 -40.42
C ILE A 217 -18.46 5.69 -41.23
N PRO A 218 -19.53 4.90 -40.96
CA PRO A 218 -20.82 5.03 -41.66
C PRO A 218 -21.42 6.43 -41.62
N GLN A 219 -22.12 6.84 -42.67
CA GLN A 219 -22.79 8.14 -42.72
C GLN A 219 -23.67 8.39 -41.49
N GLY A 220 -23.57 9.59 -40.92
CA GLY A 220 -24.26 9.99 -39.70
C GLY A 220 -23.61 9.60 -38.40
N GLY A 221 -22.45 8.89 -38.42
CA GLY A 221 -21.65 8.60 -37.25
C GLY A 221 -20.66 9.73 -36.92
N ALA A 222 -20.21 9.81 -35.67
CA ALA A 222 -19.14 10.67 -35.22
C ALA A 222 -18.12 9.85 -34.42
N GLY A 223 -16.84 10.19 -34.58
CA GLY A 223 -15.83 9.73 -33.64
C GLY A 223 -16.06 10.39 -32.28
N PHE A 224 -15.78 9.69 -31.22
CA PHE A 224 -15.81 10.27 -29.87
C PHE A 224 -14.68 9.81 -29.01
N ILE A 225 -14.33 10.65 -28.05
CA ILE A 225 -13.53 10.30 -26.88
C ILE A 225 -14.31 10.64 -25.62
N GLY A 226 -14.09 9.90 -24.56
CA GLY A 226 -14.78 10.13 -23.30
C GLY A 226 -13.92 9.79 -22.10
N LEU A 227 -14.18 10.46 -20.97
CA LEU A 227 -13.64 10.12 -19.66
C LEU A 227 -14.78 9.67 -18.76
N LEU A 228 -14.71 8.41 -18.31
CA LEU A 228 -15.64 7.85 -17.34
C LEU A 228 -15.11 8.07 -15.93
N ALA A 229 -16.00 8.52 -15.05
CA ALA A 229 -15.79 8.54 -13.61
C ALA A 229 -16.94 7.78 -12.94
N ALA A 230 -16.62 6.75 -12.18
CA ALA A 230 -17.60 5.97 -11.42
C ALA A 230 -17.26 6.00 -9.94
N SER A 231 -18.24 5.77 -9.09
CA SER A 231 -18.05 5.66 -7.63
C SER A 231 -17.35 4.36 -7.23
N GLU A 232 -17.47 3.32 -8.07
CA GLU A 232 -16.76 2.05 -7.92
C GLU A 232 -15.54 2.01 -8.86
N PRO A 233 -14.43 1.37 -8.48
CA PRO A 233 -13.25 1.26 -9.34
C PRO A 233 -13.56 0.44 -10.58
N LEU A 234 -13.33 1.03 -11.76
CA LEU A 234 -13.47 0.39 -13.06
C LEU A 234 -12.10 -0.03 -13.58
N ARG A 235 -12.04 -1.16 -14.30
CA ARG A 235 -10.85 -1.59 -15.04
C ARG A 235 -11.16 -1.64 -16.53
N ALA A 236 -10.23 -1.16 -17.34
CA ALA A 236 -10.39 -1.10 -18.78
C ALA A 236 -10.73 -2.45 -19.43
N ARG A 237 -10.17 -3.54 -18.89
CA ARG A 237 -10.39 -4.92 -19.39
C ARG A 237 -11.80 -5.45 -19.17
N ASP A 238 -12.50 -4.97 -18.13
CA ASP A 238 -13.80 -5.48 -17.70
C ASP A 238 -14.96 -4.81 -18.45
N ILE A 239 -14.66 -3.85 -19.34
CA ILE A 239 -15.66 -3.10 -20.12
C ILE A 239 -15.98 -3.86 -21.41
N GLU A 240 -17.23 -4.25 -21.58
CA GLU A 240 -17.77 -4.95 -22.76
C GLU A 240 -18.59 -4.05 -23.66
N GLY A 241 -18.98 -2.88 -23.17
CA GLY A 241 -19.76 -1.91 -23.94
C GLY A 241 -20.22 -0.73 -23.09
N LEU A 242 -20.95 0.16 -23.74
CA LEU A 242 -21.49 1.37 -23.17
C LEU A 242 -22.95 1.54 -23.56
N ALA A 243 -23.85 1.62 -22.59
CA ALA A 243 -25.23 1.99 -22.83
C ALA A 243 -25.44 3.45 -22.43
N TYR A 244 -26.01 4.24 -23.31
CA TYR A 244 -26.17 5.67 -23.11
C TYR A 244 -27.46 6.18 -23.80
N ARG A 245 -27.97 7.32 -23.35
CA ARG A 245 -29.11 7.98 -23.92
C ARG A 245 -28.65 8.94 -25.01
N GLY A 246 -28.76 8.50 -26.29
CA GLY A 246 -28.44 9.32 -27.44
C GLY A 246 -29.64 10.08 -27.98
N ARG A 247 -29.48 10.76 -29.14
CA ARG A 247 -30.59 11.35 -29.86
C ARG A 247 -31.53 10.22 -30.34
N GLY A 248 -32.80 10.27 -29.92
CA GLY A 248 -33.81 9.25 -30.28
C GLY A 248 -33.77 8.00 -29.39
N GLY A 249 -33.39 8.13 -28.12
CA GLY A 249 -33.54 7.13 -27.07
C GLY A 249 -32.26 6.41 -26.70
N TRP A 250 -32.42 5.33 -25.94
CA TRP A 250 -31.27 4.54 -25.42
C TRP A 250 -30.55 3.79 -26.56
N ARG A 251 -29.22 3.78 -26.47
CA ARG A 251 -28.31 3.19 -27.46
C ARG A 251 -27.26 2.35 -26.77
N TYR A 252 -26.64 1.44 -27.52
CA TYR A 252 -25.56 0.59 -27.08
C TYR A 252 -24.39 0.65 -28.05
N ALA A 253 -23.19 0.96 -27.53
CA ALA A 253 -21.94 0.80 -28.27
C ALA A 253 -21.20 -0.42 -27.69
N SER A 254 -20.91 -1.39 -28.56
CA SER A 254 -20.15 -2.59 -28.18
C SER A 254 -18.63 -2.34 -28.25
N VAL A 255 -17.85 -3.20 -27.65
CA VAL A 255 -16.40 -3.20 -27.90
C VAL A 255 -16.11 -3.79 -29.27
N HIS A 256 -15.12 -3.22 -29.96
CA HIS A 256 -14.64 -3.77 -31.23
C HIS A 256 -13.82 -5.05 -30.97
N GLU A 257 -13.84 -6.02 -31.89
CA GLU A 257 -13.11 -7.29 -31.77
C GLU A 257 -11.61 -7.08 -31.58
N HIS A 258 -11.04 -6.06 -32.21
CA HIS A 258 -9.63 -5.67 -32.13
C HIS A 258 -9.41 -4.43 -31.25
N ARG A 259 -10.23 -4.28 -30.17
CA ARG A 259 -10.02 -3.14 -29.26
C ARG A 259 -8.62 -3.16 -28.65
N LEU A 260 -8.05 -1.99 -28.54
CA LEU A 260 -6.81 -1.80 -27.78
C LEU A 260 -7.14 -1.46 -26.32
N ILE A 261 -6.42 -2.06 -25.40
CA ILE A 261 -6.48 -1.74 -23.97
C ILE A 261 -5.15 -1.07 -23.60
N GLY A 262 -5.21 0.16 -23.09
CA GLY A 262 -4.06 0.95 -22.71
C GLY A 262 -3.92 1.12 -21.21
N GLY A 263 -2.69 1.08 -20.72
CA GLY A 263 -2.35 1.47 -19.36
C GLY A 263 -2.31 2.99 -19.17
N PRO A 264 -2.09 3.45 -17.92
CA PRO A 264 -2.04 4.88 -17.59
C PRO A 264 -0.95 5.66 -18.34
N THR A 265 0.14 5.00 -18.72
CA THR A 265 1.25 5.63 -19.46
C THR A 265 1.01 5.75 -20.96
N GLU A 266 0.11 4.94 -21.53
CA GLU A 266 -0.20 4.94 -22.97
C GLU A 266 -1.38 5.85 -23.29
N THR A 267 -2.34 5.93 -22.37
CA THR A 267 -3.59 6.69 -22.52
C THR A 267 -3.38 8.16 -22.90
N PRO A 268 -2.45 8.94 -22.33
CA PRO A 268 -2.24 10.34 -22.68
C PRO A 268 -1.92 10.55 -24.16
N GLY A 269 -1.11 9.68 -24.76
CA GLY A 269 -0.80 9.73 -26.20
C GLY A 269 -2.01 9.55 -27.08
N HIS A 270 -2.91 8.61 -26.72
CA HIS A 270 -4.17 8.40 -27.43
C HIS A 270 -5.13 9.59 -27.31
N ILE A 271 -5.17 10.26 -26.16
CA ILE A 271 -5.96 11.49 -26.00
C ILE A 271 -5.42 12.59 -26.90
N ARG A 272 -4.09 12.87 -26.85
CA ARG A 272 -3.46 13.93 -27.66
C ARG A 272 -3.65 13.76 -29.15
N SER A 273 -3.65 12.51 -29.63
CA SER A 273 -3.78 12.22 -31.07
C SER A 273 -5.05 12.78 -31.71
N VAL A 274 -6.10 13.02 -30.94
CA VAL A 274 -7.40 13.49 -31.44
C VAL A 274 -7.92 14.77 -30.75
N LEU A 275 -7.32 15.17 -29.64
CA LEU A 275 -7.83 16.25 -28.76
C LEU A 275 -8.03 17.59 -29.49
N LEU A 276 -7.14 17.95 -30.42
CA LEU A 276 -7.22 19.20 -31.16
C LEU A 276 -8.40 19.25 -32.15
N GLN A 277 -8.94 18.10 -32.52
CA GLN A 277 -10.05 17.97 -33.46
C GLN A 277 -11.39 17.78 -32.73
N THR A 278 -11.39 17.71 -31.40
CA THR A 278 -12.59 17.40 -30.62
C THR A 278 -13.36 18.66 -30.23
N HIS A 279 -14.68 18.49 -30.15
CA HIS A 279 -15.64 19.50 -29.73
C HIS A 279 -16.44 18.98 -28.54
N SER A 280 -16.51 19.77 -27.47
CA SER A 280 -17.28 19.47 -26.27
C SER A 280 -17.46 20.71 -25.40
N THR A 281 -18.04 20.54 -24.22
CA THR A 281 -18.12 21.60 -23.21
C THR A 281 -16.73 21.96 -22.69
N PRO A 282 -16.50 23.22 -22.26
CA PRO A 282 -15.20 23.65 -21.73
C PRO A 282 -14.69 22.76 -20.56
N ALA A 283 -15.60 22.31 -19.69
CA ALA A 283 -15.27 21.45 -18.56
C ALA A 283 -14.74 20.07 -18.99
N VAL A 284 -15.35 19.44 -19.99
CA VAL A 284 -14.90 18.17 -20.56
C VAL A 284 -13.55 18.34 -21.25
N LEU A 285 -13.37 19.39 -22.05
CA LEU A 285 -12.10 19.68 -22.71
C LEU A 285 -10.97 19.93 -21.72
N LEU A 286 -11.25 20.60 -20.60
CA LEU A 286 -10.25 20.83 -19.54
C LEU A 286 -9.80 19.51 -18.92
N ARG A 287 -10.74 18.61 -18.58
CA ARG A 287 -10.43 17.27 -18.05
C ARG A 287 -9.62 16.43 -19.03
N LEU A 288 -10.00 16.43 -20.31
CA LEU A 288 -9.26 15.73 -21.37
C LEU A 288 -7.85 16.30 -21.55
N ARG A 289 -7.68 17.61 -21.50
CA ARG A 289 -6.35 18.25 -21.55
C ARG A 289 -5.49 17.88 -20.34
N SER A 290 -6.07 17.85 -19.14
CA SER A 290 -5.37 17.39 -17.93
C SER A 290 -4.89 15.96 -18.09
N ALA A 291 -5.76 15.05 -18.55
CA ALA A 291 -5.41 13.65 -18.79
C ALA A 291 -4.39 13.48 -19.93
N ALA A 292 -4.46 14.31 -20.98
CA ALA A 292 -3.50 14.32 -22.08
C ALA A 292 -2.09 14.75 -21.65
N ASN A 293 -1.99 15.58 -20.62
CA ASN A 293 -0.74 16.09 -20.06
C ASN A 293 -0.32 15.34 -18.79
N SER A 294 -0.71 14.08 -18.61
CA SER A 294 -0.26 13.23 -17.53
C SER A 294 1.01 12.45 -17.89
N PHE A 295 1.59 11.77 -16.89
CA PHE A 295 2.83 11.03 -17.02
C PHE A 295 2.76 9.88 -18.06
N GLU A 296 3.77 9.77 -18.93
CA GLU A 296 3.87 8.78 -20.00
C GLU A 296 5.02 7.79 -19.83
N GLY A 297 5.58 7.71 -18.64
CA GLY A 297 6.74 6.83 -18.40
C GLY A 297 8.08 7.44 -18.85
N ARG A 298 8.10 8.69 -19.30
CA ARG A 298 9.31 9.36 -19.83
C ARG A 298 9.65 10.59 -18.99
N GLU A 299 10.95 10.88 -18.95
CA GLU A 299 11.48 12.11 -18.40
C GLU A 299 11.19 13.27 -19.38
N THR A 300 10.70 14.41 -18.86
CA THR A 300 10.36 15.60 -19.65
C THR A 300 10.88 16.91 -19.06
N ILE A 301 11.52 16.87 -17.89
CA ILE A 301 12.03 18.07 -17.20
C ILE A 301 13.22 18.66 -17.96
N SER A 302 14.11 17.82 -18.50
CA SER A 302 15.27 18.24 -19.30
C SER A 302 14.89 18.99 -20.58
N THR A 303 13.68 18.76 -21.09
CA THR A 303 13.19 19.39 -22.33
C THR A 303 12.43 20.69 -22.08
N LEU A 304 12.30 21.12 -20.83
CA LEU A 304 11.64 22.39 -20.52
C LEU A 304 12.41 23.58 -21.13
N PRO A 305 11.73 24.51 -21.80
CA PRO A 305 12.35 25.69 -22.39
C PRO A 305 12.60 26.82 -21.38
N VAL A 306 12.54 26.52 -20.10
CA VAL A 306 12.78 27.44 -18.97
C VAL A 306 13.95 26.93 -18.14
N PRO A 307 14.65 27.79 -17.37
CA PRO A 307 15.81 27.41 -16.59
C PRO A 307 15.42 26.59 -15.35
N VAL A 308 14.81 25.43 -15.58
CA VAL A 308 14.43 24.48 -14.55
C VAL A 308 15.01 23.10 -14.87
N ARG A 309 15.76 22.54 -13.93
CA ARG A 309 16.26 21.15 -13.98
C ARG A 309 16.06 20.49 -12.61
N LEU A 310 15.78 19.22 -12.62
CA LEU A 310 15.60 18.43 -11.39
C LEU A 310 16.24 17.05 -11.59
N GLY A 311 17.02 16.62 -10.63
CA GLY A 311 17.61 15.28 -10.60
C GLY A 311 17.40 14.63 -9.24
N VAL A 312 17.32 13.30 -9.24
CA VAL A 312 17.27 12.47 -8.04
C VAL A 312 18.52 11.60 -7.98
N ASP A 313 19.33 11.78 -6.94
CA ASP A 313 20.55 11.02 -6.71
C ASP A 313 20.26 9.66 -6.08
N ASN A 314 19.41 9.66 -5.06
CA ASN A 314 18.99 8.44 -4.37
C ASN A 314 17.50 8.46 -4.06
N ILE A 315 16.89 7.28 -4.17
CA ILE A 315 15.55 7.02 -3.67
C ILE A 315 15.51 5.63 -3.05
N PHE A 316 15.26 5.60 -1.75
CA PHE A 316 15.14 4.37 -0.97
C PHE A 316 13.70 4.15 -0.57
N GLN A 317 13.22 2.91 -0.75
CA GLN A 317 11.89 2.51 -0.31
C GLN A 317 11.99 1.53 0.84
N ALA A 318 11.38 1.86 1.98
CA ALA A 318 11.21 0.96 3.11
C ALA A 318 10.04 -0.02 2.88
N ASN A 319 10.00 -1.11 3.66
CA ASN A 319 8.92 -2.11 3.60
C ASN A 319 7.54 -1.52 3.96
N SER A 320 7.50 -0.48 4.77
CA SER A 320 6.29 0.29 5.11
C SER A 320 5.71 1.10 3.94
N GLY A 321 6.40 1.16 2.80
CA GLY A 321 6.05 2.02 1.67
C GLY A 321 6.53 3.47 1.79
N ALA A 322 7.26 3.80 2.85
CA ALA A 322 7.90 5.10 3.04
C ALA A 322 9.14 5.26 2.14
N PHE A 323 9.45 6.50 1.75
CA PHE A 323 10.60 6.83 0.92
C PHE A 323 11.52 7.81 1.62
N LEU A 324 12.83 7.65 1.39
CA LEU A 324 13.85 8.66 1.63
C LEU A 324 14.45 9.03 0.28
N ILE A 325 14.33 10.30 -0.11
CA ILE A 325 14.71 10.80 -1.42
C ILE A 325 15.73 11.90 -1.25
N SER A 326 16.81 11.86 -2.02
CA SER A 326 17.76 12.96 -2.14
C SER A 326 18.01 13.29 -3.59
N GLY A 327 18.23 14.57 -3.87
CA GLY A 327 18.43 15.08 -5.22
C GLY A 327 18.72 16.56 -5.21
N TRP A 328 18.48 17.20 -6.33
CA TRP A 328 18.69 18.63 -6.52
C TRP A 328 17.63 19.23 -7.46
N LEU A 329 17.35 20.52 -7.27
CA LEU A 329 16.47 21.33 -8.10
C LEU A 329 17.17 22.67 -8.39
N LEU A 330 17.37 22.94 -9.67
CA LEU A 330 17.75 24.24 -10.20
C LEU A 330 16.51 24.98 -10.69
N ASP A 331 16.22 26.12 -10.10
CA ASP A 331 15.09 26.97 -10.45
C ASP A 331 15.40 28.44 -10.03
N PRO A 332 16.39 29.09 -10.69
CA PRO A 332 16.85 30.40 -10.29
C PRO A 332 15.77 31.50 -10.42
N ASP A 333 14.83 31.35 -11.34
CA ASP A 333 13.74 32.29 -11.58
C ASP A 333 12.42 31.91 -10.91
N GLU A 334 12.44 30.92 -10.03
CA GLU A 334 11.26 30.45 -9.29
C GLU A 334 10.05 30.10 -10.19
N HIS A 335 10.29 29.41 -11.27
CA HIS A 335 9.22 28.94 -12.16
C HIS A 335 8.39 27.82 -11.55
N VAL A 336 8.96 27.03 -10.60
CA VAL A 336 8.32 25.87 -10.01
C VAL A 336 7.26 26.29 -9.00
N GLN A 337 6.05 25.79 -9.17
CA GLN A 337 4.94 25.95 -8.24
C GLN A 337 4.90 24.84 -7.20
N SER A 338 5.15 23.58 -7.62
CA SER A 338 5.18 22.42 -6.71
C SER A 338 5.95 21.26 -7.31
N VAL A 339 6.53 20.45 -6.43
CA VAL A 339 7.12 19.14 -6.73
C VAL A 339 6.36 18.07 -5.96
N ARG A 340 5.80 17.09 -6.66
CA ARG A 340 4.99 16.02 -6.06
C ARG A 340 5.55 14.65 -6.41
N LEU A 341 5.59 13.77 -5.43
CA LEU A 341 5.82 12.35 -5.64
C LEU A 341 4.47 11.68 -5.89
N ARG A 342 4.36 10.91 -6.98
CA ARG A 342 3.12 10.23 -7.37
C ARG A 342 3.31 8.75 -7.61
N ARG A 343 2.33 7.96 -7.17
CA ARG A 343 2.17 6.55 -7.52
C ARG A 343 0.67 6.26 -7.72
N GLY A 344 0.25 6.08 -8.96
CA GLY A 344 -1.17 5.94 -9.29
C GLY A 344 -1.97 7.17 -8.84
N GLN A 345 -2.95 6.94 -7.99
CA GLN A 345 -3.80 8.01 -7.42
C GLN A 345 -3.19 8.65 -6.16
N SER A 346 -2.22 8.01 -5.55
CA SER A 346 -1.57 8.54 -4.35
C SER A 346 -0.56 9.60 -4.72
N GLU A 347 -0.60 10.74 -4.04
CA GLU A 347 0.34 11.84 -4.24
C GLU A 347 0.81 12.42 -2.91
N MET A 348 2.01 12.97 -2.91
CA MET A 348 2.58 13.71 -1.79
C MET A 348 3.39 14.89 -2.29
N ARG A 349 3.15 16.06 -1.76
CA ARG A 349 3.96 17.25 -2.03
C ARG A 349 5.30 17.13 -1.30
N LEU A 350 6.40 17.42 -1.98
CA LEU A 350 7.75 17.30 -1.44
C LEU A 350 8.37 18.67 -1.09
N ASP A 351 8.14 19.68 -1.91
CA ASP A 351 8.76 20.99 -1.81
C ASP A 351 8.33 21.80 -0.56
N ASP A 352 7.28 21.39 0.13
CA ASP A 352 6.83 21.96 1.40
C ASP A 352 7.46 21.32 2.65
N ARG A 353 8.22 20.23 2.47
CA ARG A 353 8.77 19.44 3.58
C ARG A 353 10.22 19.00 3.43
N TRP A 354 10.84 19.25 2.28
CA TRP A 354 12.25 18.92 2.10
C TRP A 354 13.19 19.83 2.90
N THR A 355 14.38 19.32 3.23
CA THR A 355 15.48 20.10 3.77
C THR A 355 16.47 20.37 2.66
N ARG A 356 16.92 21.62 2.54
CA ARG A 356 17.87 22.05 1.51
C ARG A 356 19.30 21.68 1.87
N LEU A 357 20.10 21.40 0.84
CA LEU A 357 21.51 21.03 0.93
C LEU A 357 22.35 21.85 -0.01
N GLU A 358 23.59 22.15 0.39
CA GLU A 358 24.58 22.74 -0.52
C GLU A 358 25.05 21.72 -1.55
N ARG A 359 25.09 22.16 -2.82
CA ARG A 359 25.48 21.33 -3.98
C ARG A 359 26.25 22.16 -4.99
N SER A 360 27.52 22.44 -4.68
CA SER A 360 28.43 23.17 -5.57
C SER A 360 28.68 22.42 -6.89
N ASP A 361 28.70 21.08 -6.83
CA ASP A 361 28.85 20.22 -8.02
C ASP A 361 27.73 20.43 -9.05
N VAL A 362 26.49 20.69 -8.60
CA VAL A 362 25.36 21.01 -9.48
C VAL A 362 25.54 22.40 -10.10
N THR A 363 25.96 23.40 -9.32
CA THR A 363 26.26 24.75 -9.86
C THR A 363 27.33 24.66 -10.94
N ASP A 364 28.44 23.97 -10.67
CA ASP A 364 29.55 23.81 -11.60
C ASP A 364 29.13 23.13 -12.91
N ALA A 365 28.28 22.10 -12.79
CA ALA A 365 27.80 21.33 -13.96
C ALA A 365 26.91 22.17 -14.90
N PHE A 366 26.15 23.14 -14.38
CA PHE A 366 25.16 23.91 -15.15
C PHE A 366 25.57 25.35 -15.45
N THR A 367 26.68 25.87 -14.91
CA THR A 367 27.14 27.25 -15.10
C THR A 367 27.37 27.60 -16.58
N GLU A 368 27.80 26.68 -17.41
CA GLU A 368 28.06 26.89 -18.84
C GLU A 368 26.85 26.57 -19.73
N GLU A 369 25.77 25.99 -19.17
CA GLU A 369 24.56 25.71 -19.95
C GLU A 369 23.84 27.01 -20.33
N PRO A 370 23.47 27.21 -21.60
CA PRO A 370 22.91 28.49 -22.09
C PRO A 370 21.69 29.00 -21.32
N LEU A 371 20.86 28.09 -20.81
CA LEU A 371 19.65 28.43 -20.02
C LEU A 371 19.96 28.96 -18.62
N PHE A 372 21.14 28.62 -18.06
CA PHE A 372 21.52 28.98 -16.70
C PHE A 372 22.67 30.00 -16.64
N LYS A 373 23.28 30.29 -17.79
CA LYS A 373 24.42 31.18 -17.88
C LYS A 373 24.06 32.55 -17.33
N SER A 374 24.83 33.04 -16.37
CA SER A 374 24.60 34.28 -15.60
C SER A 374 23.45 34.26 -14.57
N MET A 375 22.76 33.17 -14.37
CA MET A 375 21.67 33.08 -13.40
C MET A 375 22.08 32.37 -12.09
N LEU A 376 23.12 31.50 -12.13
CA LEU A 376 23.58 30.78 -10.97
C LEU A 376 24.59 31.61 -10.17
N ASP A 377 24.34 31.74 -8.87
CA ASP A 377 25.27 32.34 -7.93
C ASP A 377 26.39 31.29 -7.64
N ARG A 378 27.64 31.78 -7.67
CA ARG A 378 28.82 30.94 -7.40
C ARG A 378 29.19 30.88 -5.91
N GLU A 379 28.52 31.65 -5.08
CA GLU A 379 28.80 31.72 -3.63
C GLU A 379 27.74 30.92 -2.82
N THR A 380 26.54 30.75 -3.37
CA THR A 380 25.45 30.04 -2.69
C THR A 380 24.91 28.91 -3.56
N HIS A 381 24.86 27.70 -3.02
CA HIS A 381 24.54 26.47 -3.77
C HIS A 381 23.38 25.66 -3.14
N PRO A 382 22.25 26.28 -2.73
CA PRO A 382 21.18 25.58 -2.00
C PRO A 382 20.29 24.76 -2.95
N HIS A 383 20.92 24.06 -3.91
CA HIS A 383 20.20 23.34 -4.96
C HIS A 383 19.79 21.95 -4.53
N GLY A 384 20.51 21.35 -3.58
CA GLY A 384 20.22 20.02 -3.07
C GLY A 384 18.97 19.97 -2.20
N PHE A 385 18.38 18.79 -2.11
CA PHE A 385 17.31 18.50 -1.17
C PHE A 385 17.39 17.06 -0.66
N ILE A 386 16.91 16.87 0.55
CA ILE A 386 16.56 15.57 1.10
C ILE A 386 15.15 15.62 1.67
N VAL A 387 14.36 14.56 1.46
CA VAL A 387 12.97 14.51 1.92
C VAL A 387 12.56 13.10 2.31
N PHE A 388 11.90 13.01 3.46
CA PHE A 388 11.13 11.84 3.89
C PHE A 388 9.70 11.96 3.36
N ALA A 389 9.26 10.90 2.66
CA ALA A 389 7.90 10.77 2.14
C ALA A 389 7.29 9.47 2.67
N GLY A 390 6.32 9.57 3.58
CA GLY A 390 5.58 8.44 4.13
C GLY A 390 4.17 8.35 3.55
N GLY A 391 3.57 7.16 3.55
CA GLY A 391 2.13 7.00 3.28
C GLY A 391 1.68 6.90 1.81
N LEU A 392 2.59 6.75 0.86
CA LEU A 392 2.23 6.48 -0.55
C LEU A 392 1.93 4.99 -0.79
N GLY A 393 1.02 4.37 -0.14
CA GLY A 393 0.56 3.02 -0.39
C GLY A 393 1.57 2.02 -1.01
N THR A 394 1.38 0.75 -0.78
CA THR A 394 2.24 -0.33 -1.32
C THR A 394 1.80 -0.83 -2.70
N ASP A 395 0.86 -0.17 -3.39
CA ASP A 395 0.34 -0.58 -4.70
C ASP A 395 1.45 -0.62 -5.75
N GLY A 396 2.17 -1.76 -5.77
CA GLY A 396 3.43 -1.95 -6.48
C GLY A 396 3.36 -1.99 -8.01
N VAL A 397 2.19 -1.84 -8.61
CA VAL A 397 2.00 -1.94 -10.08
C VAL A 397 2.10 -0.56 -10.75
N ALA A 398 1.66 0.51 -10.09
CA ALA A 398 1.70 1.84 -10.67
C ALA A 398 3.13 2.43 -10.66
N PRO A 399 3.58 3.05 -11.79
CA PRO A 399 4.90 3.65 -11.87
C PRO A 399 5.04 4.83 -10.92
N LEU A 400 6.16 4.86 -10.20
CA LEU A 400 6.54 5.97 -9.33
C LEU A 400 7.21 7.07 -10.17
N HIS A 401 6.81 8.32 -9.96
CA HIS A 401 7.42 9.47 -10.64
C HIS A 401 7.32 10.75 -9.83
N LEU A 402 8.18 11.72 -10.13
CA LEU A 402 7.99 13.10 -9.71
C LEU A 402 7.18 13.85 -10.77
N GLU A 403 6.22 14.61 -10.32
CA GLU A 403 5.49 15.60 -11.10
C GLU A 403 5.93 17.00 -10.67
N LEU A 404 6.50 17.72 -11.58
CA LEU A 404 6.83 19.12 -11.44
C LEU A 404 5.73 19.96 -12.08
N THR A 405 5.12 20.86 -11.33
CA THR A 405 4.15 21.82 -11.85
C THR A 405 4.74 23.20 -11.86
N LEU A 406 4.72 23.86 -13.01
CA LEU A 406 5.19 25.24 -13.17
C LEU A 406 4.08 26.25 -12.88
N LYS A 407 4.44 27.50 -12.58
CA LYS A 407 3.50 28.61 -12.33
C LYS A 407 2.57 28.90 -13.52
N ASP A 408 2.98 28.55 -14.74
CA ASP A 408 2.16 28.64 -15.96
C ASP A 408 1.28 27.39 -16.21
N SER A 409 1.17 26.50 -15.22
CA SER A 409 0.39 25.26 -15.26
C SER A 409 0.93 24.17 -16.18
N ARG A 410 2.11 24.31 -16.77
CA ARG A 410 2.80 23.21 -17.45
C ARG A 410 3.26 22.17 -16.43
N ARG A 411 3.22 20.90 -16.82
CA ARG A 411 3.71 19.79 -16.02
C ARG A 411 4.88 19.12 -16.70
N ALA A 412 5.84 18.69 -15.91
CA ALA A 412 6.96 17.88 -16.36
C ALA A 412 7.21 16.73 -15.38
N PHE A 413 7.81 15.66 -15.84
CA PHE A 413 7.85 14.39 -15.14
C PHE A 413 9.25 13.80 -15.12
N LEU A 414 9.57 13.13 -13.99
CA LEU A 414 10.77 12.32 -13.83
C LEU A 414 10.37 10.94 -13.31
N PRO A 415 10.53 9.86 -14.12
CA PRO A 415 10.29 8.50 -13.65
C PRO A 415 11.30 8.09 -12.58
N LEU A 416 10.87 7.36 -11.57
CA LEU A 416 11.70 6.95 -10.45
C LEU A 416 11.70 5.43 -10.29
N THR A 417 12.88 4.88 -9.99
CA THR A 417 13.06 3.47 -9.66
C THR A 417 13.68 3.37 -8.27
N PRO A 418 12.86 3.11 -7.23
CA PRO A 418 13.37 3.07 -5.87
C PRO A 418 14.23 1.83 -5.61
N ALA A 419 15.35 2.03 -4.92
CA ALA A 419 16.13 0.94 -4.37
C ALA A 419 15.48 0.43 -3.08
N ARG A 420 15.24 -0.87 -3.00
CA ARG A 420 14.74 -1.52 -1.79
C ARG A 420 15.92 -1.94 -0.93
N LEU A 421 16.18 -1.19 0.12
CA LEU A 421 17.21 -1.49 1.10
C LEU A 421 16.56 -1.57 2.49
N PRO A 422 17.15 -2.37 3.41
CA PRO A 422 16.80 -2.26 4.83
C PRO A 422 16.94 -0.81 5.29
N PRO A 423 15.99 -0.30 6.10
CA PRO A 423 15.95 1.13 6.46
C PRO A 423 17.25 1.65 7.04
N ARG A 424 17.91 0.86 7.90
CA ARG A 424 19.22 1.17 8.47
C ARG A 424 20.30 1.35 7.40
N GLN A 425 20.36 0.43 6.40
CA GLN A 425 21.33 0.54 5.31
C GLN A 425 21.04 1.75 4.41
N ALA A 426 19.77 2.02 4.16
CA ALA A 426 19.34 3.20 3.40
C ALA A 426 19.77 4.50 4.11
N ALA A 427 19.51 4.61 5.43
CA ALA A 427 19.90 5.76 6.22
C ALA A 427 21.44 5.93 6.26
N LEU A 428 22.21 4.85 6.52
CA LEU A 428 23.67 4.88 6.53
C LEU A 428 24.25 5.29 5.16
N ARG A 429 23.65 4.80 4.06
CA ARG A 429 24.07 5.20 2.71
C ARG A 429 23.80 6.66 2.44
N GLN A 430 22.66 7.17 2.90
CA GLN A 430 22.31 8.59 2.78
C GLN A 430 23.24 9.48 3.61
N ILE A 431 23.53 9.09 4.84
CA ILE A 431 24.45 9.82 5.74
C ILE A 431 25.84 9.98 5.13
N LYS A 432 26.37 8.93 4.49
CA LYS A 432 27.69 8.96 3.84
C LYS A 432 27.78 9.95 2.66
N SER A 433 26.64 10.36 2.09
CA SER A 433 26.58 11.32 0.98
C SER A 433 26.37 12.77 1.46
N ILE A 434 26.24 13.00 2.75
CA ILE A 434 26.02 14.34 3.33
C ILE A 434 27.35 14.82 3.94
N ASP A 435 27.69 16.07 3.62
CA ASP A 435 28.86 16.72 4.25
C ASP A 435 28.55 16.95 5.75
N PRO A 436 29.42 16.46 6.66
CA PRO A 436 29.25 16.67 8.10
C PRO A 436 29.18 18.15 8.53
N GLU A 437 29.78 19.06 7.74
CA GLU A 437 29.77 20.49 8.01
C GLU A 437 28.54 21.21 7.42
N ASN A 438 27.63 20.48 6.78
CA ASN A 438 26.42 21.07 6.18
C ASN A 438 25.57 21.76 7.25
N TRP A 439 25.24 23.03 7.06
CA TRP A 439 24.45 23.84 7.98
C TRP A 439 23.04 23.27 8.28
N GLY A 440 22.45 22.54 7.32
CA GLY A 440 21.14 21.88 7.45
C GLY A 440 21.15 20.52 8.18
N LEU A 441 22.33 20.06 8.66
CA LEU A 441 22.46 18.69 9.18
C LEU A 441 21.50 18.37 10.31
N THR A 442 21.25 19.32 11.22
CA THR A 442 20.30 19.10 12.32
C THR A 442 18.87 18.86 11.79
N GLU A 443 18.46 19.69 10.86
CA GLU A 443 17.13 19.59 10.27
C GLU A 443 16.98 18.31 9.43
N ILE A 444 18.03 17.89 8.72
CA ILE A 444 18.08 16.63 7.99
C ILE A 444 17.85 15.44 8.93
N VAL A 445 18.56 15.42 10.05
CA VAL A 445 18.40 14.36 11.05
C VAL A 445 16.99 14.37 11.61
N ASP A 446 16.53 15.51 12.11
CA ASP A 446 15.28 15.62 12.87
C ASP A 446 14.04 15.46 11.99
N ARG A 447 14.04 15.98 10.75
CA ARG A 447 12.86 16.00 9.88
C ARG A 447 12.85 14.93 8.79
N GLN A 448 14.01 14.35 8.44
CA GLN A 448 14.09 13.43 7.31
C GLN A 448 14.53 12.01 7.73
N ILE A 449 15.70 11.88 8.40
CA ILE A 449 16.27 10.56 8.71
C ILE A 449 15.55 9.88 9.87
N VAL A 450 15.35 10.58 10.99
CA VAL A 450 14.67 10.03 12.17
C VAL A 450 13.23 9.62 11.85
N PRO A 451 12.39 10.44 11.18
CA PRO A 451 11.05 10.02 10.78
C PRO A 451 11.04 8.83 9.82
N PHE A 452 12.01 8.75 8.88
CA PHE A 452 12.14 7.60 8.00
C PHE A 452 12.43 6.31 8.78
N LEU A 453 13.36 6.34 9.72
CA LEU A 453 13.70 5.19 10.58
C LEU A 453 12.55 4.79 11.51
N CYS A 454 11.82 5.77 12.06
CA CYS A 454 10.62 5.52 12.88
C CYS A 454 9.45 4.92 12.11
N ALA A 455 9.25 5.35 10.86
CA ALA A 455 8.17 4.85 10.00
C ALA A 455 8.48 3.49 9.36
N SER A 456 9.70 2.99 9.54
CA SER A 456 10.21 1.82 8.84
C SER A 456 10.39 0.65 9.81
N GLU A 457 9.69 -0.45 9.57
CA GLU A 457 9.91 -1.68 10.30
C GLU A 457 11.14 -2.40 9.74
N SER A 458 12.08 -2.74 10.60
CA SER A 458 13.18 -3.64 10.25
C SER A 458 12.79 -5.07 10.62
N PRO A 459 12.90 -6.04 9.72
CA PRO A 459 12.62 -7.43 10.06
C PRO A 459 13.62 -7.91 11.11
N SER A 460 13.15 -8.73 12.05
CA SER A 460 14.03 -9.39 13.00
C SER A 460 15.08 -10.23 12.27
N PRO A 461 16.34 -10.19 12.70
CA PRO A 461 17.41 -10.94 12.08
C PRO A 461 17.19 -12.45 12.27
N GLY A 462 17.42 -13.23 11.22
CA GLY A 462 17.27 -14.68 11.22
C GLY A 462 18.55 -15.42 10.88
N ILE A 463 18.67 -16.64 11.40
CA ILE A 463 19.78 -17.55 11.06
C ILE A 463 19.57 -18.12 9.65
N LYS A 464 20.63 -18.10 8.84
CA LYS A 464 20.64 -18.63 7.45
C LYS A 464 21.24 -20.03 7.34
N ALA A 465 22.24 -20.34 8.17
CA ALA A 465 22.86 -21.66 8.21
C ALA A 465 23.33 -22.00 9.62
N ILE A 466 23.31 -23.28 9.94
CA ILE A 466 23.79 -23.82 11.22
C ILE A 466 24.76 -24.97 10.93
N LEU A 467 25.87 -25.04 11.68
CA LEU A 467 26.86 -26.10 11.62
C LEU A 467 27.31 -26.46 13.05
N ASP A 468 27.02 -27.67 13.49
CA ASP A 468 27.55 -28.16 14.75
C ASP A 468 29.03 -28.58 14.57
N ALA A 469 29.90 -27.91 15.32
CA ALA A 469 31.35 -28.15 15.29
C ALA A 469 31.86 -29.04 16.43
N GLY A 470 31.00 -29.31 17.42
CA GLY A 470 31.20 -30.20 18.54
C GLY A 470 29.87 -30.80 19.01
N ALA A 471 29.86 -31.52 20.14
CA ALA A 471 28.65 -32.04 20.77
C ALA A 471 27.90 -30.87 21.45
N PHE A 472 27.10 -30.14 20.69
CA PHE A 472 26.31 -29.03 21.20
C PHE A 472 25.01 -29.54 21.80
N ASP A 473 24.83 -29.32 23.10
CA ASP A 473 23.59 -29.60 23.83
C ASP A 473 23.26 -28.35 24.66
N GLU A 474 22.03 -27.88 24.61
CA GLU A 474 21.57 -26.72 25.37
C GLU A 474 21.40 -27.01 26.88
N ALA A 475 21.45 -28.26 27.29
CA ALA A 475 21.58 -28.72 28.66
C ALA A 475 23.04 -29.22 28.89
N PRO A 476 23.84 -28.80 29.87
CA PRO A 476 23.43 -28.65 31.26
C PRO A 476 23.49 -27.21 31.80
N GLY A 477 23.59 -26.19 31.01
CA GLY A 477 23.64 -24.81 31.52
C GLY A 477 23.25 -23.76 30.44
N PRO A 478 23.11 -22.49 30.81
CA PRO A 478 22.76 -21.42 29.87
C PRO A 478 23.78 -21.34 28.72
N PRO A 479 23.34 -21.45 27.43
CA PRO A 479 24.25 -21.34 26.31
C PRO A 479 24.84 -19.92 26.21
N ILE A 480 26.11 -19.84 25.83
CA ILE A 480 26.80 -18.60 25.57
C ILE A 480 26.61 -18.26 24.08
N ILE A 481 25.89 -17.21 23.81
CA ILE A 481 25.69 -16.68 22.44
C ILE A 481 26.79 -15.64 22.20
N VAL A 482 27.68 -15.93 21.27
CA VAL A 482 28.80 -15.08 20.90
C VAL A 482 28.52 -14.43 19.56
N ALA A 483 28.42 -13.11 19.52
CA ALA A 483 28.28 -12.36 18.26
C ALA A 483 29.69 -11.89 17.81
N ALA A 484 30.21 -12.51 16.76
CA ALA A 484 31.55 -12.21 16.27
C ALA A 484 31.57 -11.57 14.85
N GLY A 485 30.41 -11.43 14.21
CA GLY A 485 30.28 -10.69 12.96
C GLY A 485 31.25 -11.11 11.86
N GLN A 486 32.11 -10.18 11.48
CA GLN A 486 33.17 -10.37 10.48
C GLN A 486 34.56 -10.61 11.09
N ALA A 487 34.62 -11.07 12.34
CA ALA A 487 35.92 -11.34 13.02
C ALA A 487 36.77 -12.28 12.17
N GLU A 488 38.07 -11.97 12.13
CA GLU A 488 39.05 -12.76 11.40
C GLU A 488 39.54 -13.95 12.26
N GLU A 489 40.16 -14.96 11.60
CA GLU A 489 40.74 -16.13 12.30
C GLU A 489 41.70 -15.74 13.37
N LYS A 490 42.54 -14.70 13.16
CA LYS A 490 43.51 -14.21 14.14
C LYS A 490 42.89 -13.69 15.45
N GLU A 491 41.59 -13.32 15.40
CA GLU A 491 40.81 -12.85 16.55
C GLU A 491 40.03 -14.00 17.18
N LEU A 492 39.40 -14.85 16.35
CA LEU A 492 38.59 -15.96 16.80
C LEU A 492 39.39 -17.11 17.40
N ALA A 493 40.61 -17.42 16.92
CA ALA A 493 41.39 -18.52 17.42
C ALA A 493 41.88 -18.28 18.87
N PRO A 494 42.45 -17.10 19.25
CA PRO A 494 42.76 -16.81 20.65
C PRO A 494 41.50 -16.78 21.53
N PHE A 495 40.40 -16.20 21.05
CA PHE A 495 39.13 -16.12 21.77
C PHE A 495 38.60 -17.52 22.14
N LEU A 496 38.50 -18.43 21.15
CA LEU A 496 38.10 -19.82 21.41
C LEU A 496 39.08 -20.55 22.33
N GLY A 497 40.36 -20.26 22.20
CA GLY A 497 41.40 -20.76 23.13
C GLY A 497 41.16 -20.32 24.56
N LEU A 498 40.82 -19.05 24.80
CA LEU A 498 40.49 -18.56 26.14
C LEU A 498 39.25 -19.23 26.72
N LEU A 499 38.18 -19.40 25.94
CA LEU A 499 37.00 -20.13 26.39
C LEU A 499 37.31 -21.60 26.71
N ALA A 500 38.21 -22.24 25.98
CA ALA A 500 38.63 -23.62 26.22
C ALA A 500 39.54 -23.79 27.45
N LEU A 501 40.29 -22.76 27.81
CA LEU A 501 41.18 -22.78 28.99
C LEU A 501 40.44 -22.55 30.31
N ASP A 502 39.31 -21.87 30.28
CA ASP A 502 38.45 -21.69 31.45
C ASP A 502 37.67 -22.99 31.73
N PRO A 503 37.82 -23.60 32.93
CA PRO A 503 37.15 -24.86 33.25
C PRO A 503 35.63 -24.86 33.14
N GLU A 504 35.01 -23.70 33.35
CA GLU A 504 33.54 -23.54 33.30
C GLU A 504 33.04 -23.38 31.85
N THR A 505 33.63 -22.46 31.09
CA THR A 505 33.20 -22.21 29.70
C THR A 505 33.59 -23.32 28.72
N ARG A 506 34.61 -24.11 29.07
CA ARG A 506 35.01 -25.30 28.29
C ARG A 506 33.88 -26.30 28.08
N HIS A 507 32.96 -26.41 29.04
CA HIS A 507 31.85 -27.33 29.02
C HIS A 507 30.50 -26.63 28.75
N ALA A 508 30.47 -25.31 28.75
CA ALA A 508 29.26 -24.54 28.44
C ALA A 508 28.91 -24.62 26.92
N PRO A 509 27.65 -24.77 26.53
CA PRO A 509 27.25 -24.71 25.14
C PRO A 509 27.56 -23.33 24.54
N ILE A 510 28.26 -23.29 23.41
CA ILE A 510 28.64 -22.04 22.75
C ILE A 510 27.94 -21.94 21.38
N ALA A 511 27.14 -20.92 21.18
CA ALA A 511 26.55 -20.58 19.90
C ALA A 511 27.30 -19.36 19.30
N LEU A 512 28.17 -19.58 18.32
CA LEU A 512 28.96 -18.55 17.67
C LEU A 512 28.24 -18.06 16.42
N VAL A 513 27.79 -16.81 16.43
CA VAL A 513 27.04 -16.18 15.31
C VAL A 513 27.97 -15.29 14.51
N LEU A 514 28.08 -15.56 13.21
CA LEU A 514 28.96 -14.89 12.26
C LEU A 514 28.12 -14.28 11.12
N HIS A 515 28.65 -13.25 10.46
CA HIS A 515 28.13 -12.81 9.19
C HIS A 515 28.26 -13.93 8.14
N SER A 516 27.30 -14.05 7.24
CA SER A 516 27.20 -15.16 6.27
C SER A 516 28.46 -15.33 5.40
N GLU A 517 29.13 -14.25 5.05
CA GLU A 517 30.37 -14.29 4.28
C GLU A 517 31.53 -14.85 5.11
N CYS A 518 31.66 -14.37 6.36
CA CYS A 518 32.65 -14.87 7.30
C CYS A 518 32.42 -16.36 7.60
N PHE A 519 31.18 -16.77 7.84
CA PHE A 519 30.80 -18.17 8.03
C PHE A 519 31.27 -19.04 6.85
N ARG A 520 30.96 -18.65 5.61
CA ARG A 520 31.37 -19.41 4.41
C ARG A 520 32.88 -19.55 4.31
N ARG A 521 33.62 -18.52 4.67
CA ARG A 521 35.09 -18.49 4.58
C ARG A 521 35.78 -19.27 5.68
N GLN A 522 35.27 -19.25 6.92
CA GLN A 522 35.98 -19.72 8.10
C GLN A 522 35.35 -20.92 8.81
N ALA A 523 34.14 -21.38 8.46
CA ALA A 523 33.43 -22.43 9.19
C ALA A 523 34.23 -23.73 9.33
N GLY A 524 34.94 -24.12 8.28
CA GLY A 524 35.81 -25.33 8.30
C GLY A 524 36.94 -25.23 9.30
N ARG A 525 37.59 -24.05 9.38
CA ARG A 525 38.70 -23.81 10.30
C ARG A 525 38.23 -23.72 11.76
N ILE A 526 37.17 -22.99 12.00
CA ILE A 526 36.57 -22.88 13.33
C ILE A 526 36.11 -24.26 13.85
N ARG A 527 35.54 -25.09 12.97
CA ARG A 527 35.18 -26.47 13.30
C ARG A 527 36.43 -27.29 13.76
N GLN A 528 37.56 -27.16 13.07
CA GLN A 528 38.79 -27.84 13.43
C GLN A 528 39.29 -27.37 14.82
N LEU A 529 39.24 -26.04 15.08
CA LEU A 529 39.61 -25.48 16.40
C LEU A 529 38.69 -25.97 17.52
N ALA A 530 37.37 -25.97 17.27
CA ALA A 530 36.38 -26.47 18.24
C ALA A 530 36.60 -27.95 18.57
N GLN A 531 36.90 -28.76 17.59
CA GLN A 531 37.25 -30.20 17.79
C GLN A 531 38.56 -30.36 18.55
N PHE A 532 39.58 -29.58 18.20
CA PHE A 532 40.86 -29.61 18.88
C PHE A 532 40.74 -29.25 20.38
N TYR A 533 39.99 -28.18 20.69
CA TYR A 533 39.73 -27.74 22.05
C TYR A 533 38.61 -28.55 22.76
N ARG A 534 37.87 -29.40 22.03
CA ARG A 534 36.70 -30.16 22.51
C ARG A 534 35.60 -29.23 23.08
N LEU A 535 35.37 -28.08 22.41
CA LEU A 535 34.31 -27.16 22.76
C LEU A 535 32.96 -27.64 22.23
N PRO A 536 31.88 -27.56 23.02
CA PRO A 536 30.52 -27.78 22.56
C PRO A 536 30.05 -26.55 21.77
N LEU A 537 30.47 -26.46 20.50
CA LEU A 537 30.30 -25.28 19.65
C LEU A 537 29.32 -25.52 18.53
N ARG A 538 28.36 -24.62 18.39
CA ARG A 538 27.46 -24.47 17.25
C ARG A 538 27.79 -23.17 16.51
N LEU A 539 28.04 -23.28 15.21
CA LEU A 539 28.24 -22.13 14.33
C LEU A 539 26.91 -21.76 13.71
N MET A 540 26.60 -20.49 13.69
CA MET A 540 25.38 -19.92 13.07
C MET A 540 25.76 -18.78 12.14
N SER A 541 25.04 -18.60 11.03
CA SER A 541 25.24 -17.49 10.13
C SER A 541 24.01 -16.61 10.03
N ALA A 542 24.21 -15.28 9.98
CA ALA A 542 23.18 -14.27 9.74
C ALA A 542 23.67 -13.23 8.73
N GLU A 543 22.74 -12.53 8.07
CA GLU A 543 23.07 -11.49 7.08
C GLU A 543 23.04 -10.10 7.71
N THR A 544 23.84 -9.91 8.77
CA THR A 544 23.99 -8.64 9.47
C THR A 544 25.38 -8.54 10.07
N ASP A 545 25.92 -7.32 10.12
CA ASP A 545 27.18 -7.01 10.82
C ASP A 545 26.92 -6.40 12.19
N ASP A 546 25.68 -6.07 12.52
CA ASP A 546 25.32 -5.51 13.82
C ASP A 546 25.33 -6.60 14.88
N VAL A 547 26.08 -6.37 15.93
CA VAL A 547 26.27 -7.36 16.99
C VAL A 547 25.01 -7.65 17.76
N TYR A 548 24.18 -6.66 18.01
CA TYR A 548 22.92 -6.91 18.69
C TYR A 548 21.94 -7.68 17.79
N ASP A 549 21.97 -7.45 16.47
CA ASP A 549 21.20 -8.25 15.53
C ASP A 549 21.73 -9.71 15.46
N LEU A 550 23.06 -9.90 15.55
CA LEU A 550 23.65 -11.25 15.63
C LEU A 550 23.28 -11.95 16.94
N LEU A 551 23.34 -11.25 18.09
CA LEU A 551 22.87 -11.79 19.37
C LEU A 551 21.40 -12.16 19.32
N GLU A 552 20.54 -11.28 18.77
CA GLU A 552 19.10 -11.56 18.60
C GLU A 552 18.86 -12.79 17.72
N ALA A 553 19.56 -12.92 16.59
CA ALA A 553 19.46 -14.09 15.73
C ALA A 553 19.82 -15.38 16.49
N GLY A 554 20.86 -15.35 17.31
CA GLY A 554 21.24 -16.46 18.20
C GLY A 554 20.17 -16.76 19.25
N ILE A 555 19.64 -15.76 19.95
CA ILE A 555 18.59 -15.91 20.96
C ILE A 555 17.35 -16.58 20.36
N ARG A 556 16.94 -16.15 19.16
CA ARG A 556 15.75 -16.71 18.48
C ARG A 556 15.95 -18.13 18.00
N ALA A 557 17.20 -18.52 17.69
CA ALA A 557 17.51 -19.85 17.17
C ALA A 557 17.70 -20.94 18.26
N LEU A 558 17.85 -20.55 19.50
CA LEU A 558 17.99 -21.45 20.64
C LEU A 558 16.67 -21.67 21.37
N SER A 559 16.56 -22.76 22.13
CA SER A 559 15.38 -23.13 22.92
C SER A 559 15.53 -22.96 24.41
N SER A 560 16.75 -22.75 24.90
CA SER A 560 17.06 -22.61 26.34
C SER A 560 16.26 -21.49 27.01
N GLU A 561 15.83 -21.69 28.24
CA GLU A 561 15.07 -20.69 29.02
C GLU A 561 15.93 -19.49 29.39
N THR A 562 17.23 -19.71 29.62
CA THR A 562 18.19 -18.67 29.99
C THR A 562 19.35 -18.66 28.99
N VAL A 563 19.86 -17.50 28.66
CA VAL A 563 21.00 -17.32 27.74
C VAL A 563 22.04 -16.36 28.31
N VAL A 564 23.29 -16.59 27.96
CA VAL A 564 24.39 -15.66 28.21
C VAL A 564 24.79 -15.00 26.92
N LEU A 565 24.73 -13.68 26.84
CA LEU A 565 25.14 -12.89 25.69
C LEU A 565 26.61 -12.46 25.86
N LEU A 566 27.37 -12.49 24.76
CA LEU A 566 28.74 -12.08 24.72
C LEU A 566 29.08 -11.49 23.35
N ALA A 567 29.44 -10.21 23.32
CA ALA A 567 30.03 -9.59 22.15
C ALA A 567 31.44 -10.18 21.95
N GLY A 568 31.75 -10.58 20.70
CA GLY A 568 33.01 -11.26 20.39
C GLY A 568 34.29 -10.43 20.59
N SER A 569 34.14 -9.12 20.81
CA SER A 569 35.23 -8.19 21.15
C SER A 569 35.56 -8.15 22.65
N LEU A 570 34.76 -8.80 23.51
CA LEU A 570 34.93 -8.83 24.93
C LEU A 570 35.67 -10.07 25.39
N LEU A 571 36.68 -9.89 26.24
CA LEU A 571 37.47 -10.97 26.84
C LEU A 571 37.29 -10.96 28.35
N PRO A 572 37.09 -12.13 28.99
CA PRO A 572 37.02 -12.19 30.44
C PRO A 572 38.40 -11.90 31.06
N ARG A 573 38.44 -11.00 32.05
CA ARG A 573 39.68 -10.67 32.75
C ARG A 573 40.18 -11.82 33.62
N ARG A 574 39.29 -12.66 34.12
CA ARG A 574 39.61 -13.79 35.00
C ARG A 574 38.71 -14.97 34.66
N SER A 575 39.24 -16.18 34.89
CA SER A 575 38.45 -17.41 34.80
C SER A 575 37.33 -17.45 35.85
N GLY A 576 36.34 -18.30 35.63
CA GLY A 576 35.16 -18.47 36.50
C GLY A 576 34.17 -17.29 36.41
N TRP A 577 34.23 -16.51 35.33
CA TRP A 577 33.31 -15.41 35.11
C TRP A 577 31.90 -15.91 34.81
N TYR A 578 31.79 -17.01 34.06
CA TYR A 578 30.52 -17.61 33.64
C TYR A 578 29.73 -18.13 34.86
N GLY A 579 30.35 -18.94 35.73
CA GLY A 579 29.71 -19.45 36.95
C GLY A 579 29.27 -18.35 37.90
N ARG A 580 30.05 -17.28 38.02
CA ARG A 580 29.64 -16.11 38.84
C ARG A 580 28.44 -15.37 38.28
N LEU A 581 28.30 -15.28 36.93
CA LEU A 581 27.11 -14.71 36.31
C LEU A 581 25.89 -15.62 36.52
N VAL A 582 26.07 -16.93 36.36
CA VAL A 582 24.99 -17.92 36.56
C VAL A 582 24.53 -17.90 38.02
N SER A 583 25.47 -17.96 39.00
CA SER A 583 25.10 -17.91 40.42
C SER A 583 24.38 -16.61 40.80
N ALA A 584 24.87 -15.46 40.32
CA ALA A 584 24.19 -14.19 40.58
C ALA A 584 22.77 -14.13 39.97
N PHE A 585 22.57 -14.76 38.79
CA PHE A 585 21.26 -14.89 38.16
C PHE A 585 20.31 -15.82 38.96
N GLU A 586 20.82 -16.94 39.46
CA GLU A 586 20.04 -17.85 40.28
C GLU A 586 19.59 -17.22 41.62
N GLU A 587 20.43 -16.33 42.18
CA GLU A 587 20.16 -15.62 43.44
C GLU A 587 19.16 -14.47 43.28
N SER A 588 19.30 -13.66 42.24
CA SER A 588 18.56 -12.38 42.09
C SER A 588 17.52 -12.36 41.00
N GLY A 589 17.61 -13.28 40.03
CA GLY A 589 16.78 -13.24 38.82
C GLY A 589 17.07 -12.04 37.91
N GLY A 590 16.23 -11.85 36.91
CA GLY A 590 16.32 -10.67 36.03
C GLY A 590 17.47 -10.73 35.03
N ILE A 591 18.19 -9.64 34.86
CA ILE A 591 19.31 -9.50 33.93
C ILE A 591 20.56 -9.11 34.68
N ILE A 592 21.64 -9.91 34.57
CA ILE A 592 22.88 -9.63 35.26
C ILE A 592 23.94 -9.25 34.22
N SER A 593 24.59 -8.08 34.40
CA SER A 593 25.70 -7.62 33.56
C SER A 593 26.97 -7.40 34.37
N PRO A 594 28.16 -7.78 33.85
CA PRO A 594 29.43 -7.51 34.47
C PRO A 594 29.89 -6.06 34.28
N THR A 595 31.01 -5.68 34.87
CA THR A 595 31.73 -4.46 34.52
C THR A 595 32.43 -4.62 33.19
N LEU A 596 32.25 -3.66 32.27
CA LEU A 596 33.04 -3.58 31.04
C LEU A 596 34.17 -2.56 31.25
N ALA A 597 35.38 -2.89 30.83
CA ALA A 597 36.57 -2.06 30.97
C ALA A 597 37.38 -2.00 29.69
N TYR A 598 38.10 -0.93 29.50
CA TYR A 598 39.08 -0.79 28.44
C TYR A 598 40.36 -1.59 28.72
N GLU A 599 41.22 -1.73 27.72
CA GLU A 599 42.50 -2.44 27.83
C GLU A 599 43.48 -1.75 28.82
N ASP A 600 43.35 -0.44 29.03
CA ASP A 600 44.09 0.34 30.03
C ASP A 600 43.58 0.16 31.47
N HIS A 601 42.60 -0.73 31.66
CA HIS A 601 41.92 -0.96 32.93
C HIS A 601 41.10 0.20 33.45
N SER A 602 40.68 1.15 32.64
CA SER A 602 39.65 2.09 33.02
C SER A 602 38.25 1.48 32.79
N VAL A 603 37.28 1.93 33.58
CA VAL A 603 35.88 1.47 33.48
C VAL A 603 35.23 2.06 32.22
N ARG A 604 34.75 1.21 31.34
CA ARG A 604 33.95 1.60 30.21
C ARG A 604 32.47 1.69 30.57
N TRP A 605 31.95 0.68 31.27
CA TRP A 605 30.58 0.62 31.72
C TRP A 605 30.45 -0.11 33.06
N ALA A 606 29.69 0.47 33.98
CA ALA A 606 29.43 -0.06 35.32
C ALA A 606 27.98 0.24 35.75
N GLY A 607 27.04 -0.11 34.90
CA GLY A 607 25.62 0.13 35.11
C GLY A 607 25.10 1.39 34.39
N SER A 608 23.87 1.32 33.97
CA SER A 608 23.09 2.46 33.48
C SER A 608 22.08 2.86 34.56
N TRP A 609 22.12 4.12 34.96
CA TRP A 609 21.37 4.65 36.09
C TRP A 609 20.34 5.65 35.59
N ALA A 610 19.12 5.60 36.11
CA ALA A 610 18.13 6.62 35.81
C ALA A 610 18.62 8.00 36.35
N ASP A 611 18.46 9.02 35.53
CA ASP A 611 18.73 10.38 35.92
C ASP A 611 17.66 10.85 36.93
N ALA A 612 18.08 11.56 37.97
CA ALA A 612 17.15 12.10 38.96
C ALA A 612 16.17 13.15 38.37
N GLN A 613 16.51 13.73 37.22
CA GLN A 613 15.67 14.73 36.55
C GLN A 613 14.79 14.17 35.44
N SER A 614 15.04 12.93 34.98
CA SER A 614 14.28 12.27 33.92
C SER A 614 14.36 10.75 34.02
N GLU A 615 13.26 10.08 34.31
CA GLU A 615 13.20 8.62 34.41
C GLU A 615 13.59 7.90 33.08
N ASN A 616 13.59 8.60 31.98
CA ASN A 616 13.91 8.07 30.65
C ASN A 616 15.33 8.43 30.19
N SER A 617 16.10 9.19 30.98
CA SER A 617 17.50 9.48 30.71
C SER A 617 18.39 8.56 31.51
N LEU A 618 19.28 7.85 30.82
CA LEU A 618 20.20 6.92 31.42
C LEU A 618 21.62 7.50 31.41
N SER A 619 22.26 7.57 32.56
CA SER A 619 23.65 7.99 32.72
C SER A 619 24.55 6.84 33.22
N GLY A 620 25.78 6.81 32.75
CA GLY A 620 26.82 5.92 33.27
C GLY A 620 27.48 6.52 34.55
N ARG A 621 27.70 5.68 35.53
CA ARG A 621 28.56 6.05 36.67
C ARG A 621 29.91 5.36 36.49
N TYR A 622 30.95 5.88 37.07
CA TYR A 622 32.30 5.31 37.04
C TYR A 622 33.01 5.28 35.68
N ALA A 623 32.40 5.73 34.59
CA ALA A 623 33.06 5.75 33.28
C ALA A 623 34.39 6.57 33.36
N GLY A 624 35.49 5.99 32.85
CA GLY A 624 36.82 6.56 32.92
C GLY A 624 37.56 6.39 34.27
N TYR A 625 36.90 5.89 35.32
CA TYR A 625 37.55 5.57 36.58
C TYR A 625 38.38 4.28 36.45
N PRO A 626 39.49 4.13 37.27
CA PRO A 626 40.21 2.87 37.27
C PRO A 626 39.35 1.74 37.85
N LEU A 627 39.56 0.49 37.39
CA LEU A 627 38.81 -0.67 37.86
C LEU A 627 38.83 -0.87 39.36
N SER A 628 39.88 -0.37 40.04
CA SER A 628 39.98 -0.40 41.51
C SER A 628 38.85 0.33 42.20
N ALA A 629 38.24 1.35 41.55
CA ALA A 629 37.15 2.13 42.12
C ALA A 629 35.84 1.30 42.27
N VAL A 630 35.69 0.24 41.48
CA VAL A 630 34.52 -0.65 41.51
C VAL A 630 34.80 -2.00 42.15
N THR A 631 36.05 -2.24 42.54
CA THR A 631 36.45 -3.49 43.19
C THR A 631 35.88 -3.58 44.60
N GLY A 632 35.23 -4.69 44.92
CA GLY A 632 34.63 -4.92 46.24
C GLY A 632 33.21 -4.37 46.41
N LEU A 633 32.69 -3.69 45.42
CA LEU A 633 31.28 -3.32 45.42
C LEU A 633 30.38 -4.58 45.27
N LYS A 634 29.19 -4.52 45.87
CA LYS A 634 28.21 -5.62 45.83
C LYS A 634 27.34 -5.53 44.57
N LEU A 635 26.68 -6.67 44.26
CA LEU A 635 25.62 -6.73 43.29
C LEU A 635 24.62 -5.58 43.52
N THR A 636 24.41 -4.78 42.49
CA THR A 636 23.64 -3.53 42.61
C THR A 636 22.58 -3.46 41.54
N ARG A 637 21.35 -3.10 41.93
CA ARG A 637 20.25 -2.88 41.00
C ARG A 637 20.50 -1.62 40.18
N ILE A 638 20.26 -1.70 38.87
CA ILE A 638 20.46 -0.64 37.89
C ILE A 638 19.21 -0.45 37.02
N ALA A 639 19.11 0.65 36.29
CA ALA A 639 17.97 0.94 35.43
C ALA A 639 17.98 0.11 34.13
N ALA A 640 19.15 -0.14 33.56
CA ALA A 640 19.32 -0.95 32.36
C ALA A 640 20.67 -1.68 32.36
N ALA A 641 20.67 -2.92 31.88
CA ALA A 641 21.83 -3.76 31.69
C ALA A 641 22.60 -3.41 30.41
N SER A 642 23.88 -3.88 30.33
CA SER A 642 24.59 -3.93 29.05
C SER A 642 24.35 -5.28 28.37
N PHE A 643 23.86 -5.26 27.16
CA PHE A 643 23.65 -6.48 26.39
C PHE A 643 24.89 -6.94 25.61
N GLU A 644 25.99 -6.24 25.72
CA GLU A 644 27.28 -6.72 25.20
C GLU A 644 27.80 -7.95 25.98
N CYS A 645 27.52 -7.98 27.28
CA CYS A 645 27.71 -9.16 28.12
C CYS A 645 26.64 -9.17 29.22
N CYS A 646 25.81 -10.17 29.24
CA CYS A 646 24.83 -10.39 30.31
C CYS A 646 24.30 -11.82 30.30
N ILE A 647 23.71 -12.22 31.42
CA ILE A 647 22.82 -13.39 31.50
C ILE A 647 21.40 -12.90 31.68
N MET A 648 20.43 -13.53 30.97
CA MET A 648 19.03 -13.11 31.00
C MET A 648 18.05 -14.25 30.65
N PRO A 649 16.78 -14.12 31.11
CA PRO A 649 15.71 -15.01 30.65
C PRO A 649 15.43 -14.76 29.15
N ARG A 650 15.49 -15.80 28.34
CA ARG A 650 15.20 -15.72 26.89
C ARG A 650 13.78 -15.22 26.60
N GLU A 651 12.80 -15.72 27.33
CA GLU A 651 11.40 -15.35 27.12
C GLU A 651 11.17 -13.84 27.37
N ALA A 652 11.82 -13.24 28.38
CA ALA A 652 11.74 -11.81 28.63
C ALA A 652 12.19 -10.99 27.40
N PHE A 653 13.27 -11.43 26.73
CA PHE A 653 13.75 -10.80 25.51
C PHE A 653 12.72 -10.89 24.37
N LEU A 654 12.12 -12.06 24.17
CA LEU A 654 11.15 -12.30 23.11
C LEU A 654 9.86 -11.52 23.32
N VAL A 655 9.34 -11.49 24.55
CA VAL A 655 8.14 -10.74 24.92
C VAL A 655 8.36 -9.22 24.78
N ALA A 656 9.55 -8.73 25.09
CA ALA A 656 9.92 -7.33 24.87
C ALA A 656 10.06 -6.97 23.37
N GLY A 657 9.97 -7.95 22.45
CA GLY A 657 10.07 -7.74 21.00
C GLY A 657 11.50 -7.66 20.46
N GLY A 658 12.51 -8.00 21.26
CA GLY A 658 13.91 -7.97 20.83
C GLY A 658 14.52 -6.58 20.74
N PHE A 659 15.66 -6.45 20.05
CA PHE A 659 16.29 -5.15 19.83
C PHE A 659 15.52 -4.33 18.76
N ALA A 660 15.39 -3.02 18.98
CA ALA A 660 14.75 -2.15 17.99
C ALA A 660 15.67 -1.93 16.80
N GLY A 661 15.25 -2.42 15.63
CA GLY A 661 16.03 -2.37 14.39
C GLY A 661 16.14 -0.97 13.76
N SER A 662 15.50 0.05 14.32
CA SER A 662 15.59 1.45 13.86
C SER A 662 16.89 2.14 14.25
N TYR A 663 17.54 1.72 15.32
CA TYR A 663 18.82 2.30 15.75
C TYR A 663 19.98 1.91 14.83
N LEU A 664 20.84 2.85 14.55
CA LEU A 664 22.01 2.67 13.70
C LEU A 664 23.21 2.11 14.47
N GLY A 665 23.40 2.53 15.73
CA GLY A 665 24.44 2.06 16.63
C GLY A 665 23.91 1.19 17.76
N SER A 666 24.81 0.74 18.63
CA SER A 666 24.52 -0.23 19.69
C SER A 666 24.06 0.38 21.01
N ARG A 667 24.59 1.56 21.39
CA ARG A 667 24.40 2.17 22.71
C ARG A 667 22.92 2.40 23.04
N GLN A 668 22.23 3.22 22.24
CA GLN A 668 20.82 3.56 22.44
C GLN A 668 19.92 2.34 22.18
N LYS A 669 20.33 1.45 21.28
CA LYS A 669 19.63 0.19 20.99
C LYS A 669 19.56 -0.72 22.23
N GLY A 670 20.67 -0.84 22.95
CA GLY A 670 20.72 -1.57 24.23
C GLY A 670 19.95 -0.87 25.35
N GLN A 671 20.08 0.45 25.48
CA GLN A 671 19.35 1.22 26.48
C GLN A 671 17.82 1.16 26.28
N ASP A 672 17.36 1.22 25.03
CA ASP A 672 15.95 1.08 24.66
C ASP A 672 15.37 -0.27 25.10
N LEU A 673 16.07 -1.37 24.82
CA LEU A 673 15.66 -2.69 25.28
C LEU A 673 15.64 -2.78 26.82
N GLY A 674 16.68 -2.26 27.49
CA GLY A 674 16.77 -2.23 28.95
C GLY A 674 15.57 -1.51 29.58
N LEU A 675 15.18 -0.34 29.06
CA LEU A 675 14.01 0.40 29.56
C LEU A 675 12.69 -0.34 29.27
N ARG A 676 12.54 -1.00 28.11
CA ARG A 676 11.34 -1.82 27.81
C ARG A 676 11.21 -2.99 28.78
N LEU A 677 12.30 -3.69 29.05
CA LEU A 677 12.34 -4.79 30.00
C LEU A 677 12.04 -4.31 31.43
N SER A 678 12.62 -3.18 31.84
CA SER A 678 12.34 -2.58 33.15
C SER A 678 10.86 -2.21 33.31
N ARG A 679 10.22 -1.63 32.29
CA ARG A 679 8.77 -1.35 32.30
C ARG A 679 7.91 -2.63 32.35
N SER A 680 8.41 -3.74 31.83
CA SER A 680 7.77 -5.05 31.92
C SER A 680 8.04 -5.76 33.27
N GLY A 681 8.69 -5.08 34.23
CA GLY A 681 8.96 -5.61 35.56
C GLY A 681 10.20 -6.51 35.67
N ILE A 682 11.03 -6.56 34.62
CA ILE A 682 12.28 -7.33 34.62
C ILE A 682 13.40 -6.45 35.24
N GLU A 683 13.95 -6.87 36.36
CA GLU A 683 15.01 -6.14 37.05
C GLU A 683 16.35 -6.35 36.36
N SER A 684 17.19 -5.31 36.38
CA SER A 684 18.54 -5.34 35.88
C SER A 684 19.54 -5.13 37.03
N TRP A 685 20.62 -5.90 37.03
CA TRP A 685 21.63 -5.89 38.06
C TRP A 685 23.04 -5.76 37.45
N TRP A 686 23.88 -5.02 38.09
CA TRP A 686 25.31 -4.91 37.81
C TRP A 686 26.10 -5.73 38.78
N LEU A 687 26.96 -6.63 38.28
CA LEU A 687 27.86 -7.51 39.05
C LEU A 687 29.32 -7.02 38.97
N PRO A 688 29.80 -6.21 39.90
CA PRO A 688 31.15 -5.63 39.86
C PRO A 688 32.29 -6.65 39.96
N SER A 689 32.04 -7.82 40.53
CA SER A 689 33.05 -8.87 40.75
C SER A 689 33.46 -9.59 39.44
N VAL A 690 32.66 -9.47 38.38
CA VAL A 690 32.99 -9.96 37.04
C VAL A 690 33.38 -8.77 36.17
N GLN A 691 34.51 -8.89 35.47
CA GLN A 691 35.06 -7.82 34.62
C GLN A 691 35.42 -8.38 33.27
N MET A 692 34.95 -7.69 32.23
CA MET A 692 35.22 -8.01 30.82
C MET A 692 36.07 -6.88 30.22
N LEU A 693 37.11 -7.24 29.50
CA LEU A 693 37.99 -6.29 28.79
C LEU A 693 37.61 -6.23 27.32
N GLY A 694 37.58 -5.07 26.74
CA GLY A 694 37.35 -4.87 25.34
C GLY A 694 37.85 -3.52 24.87
N SER A 695 38.26 -3.45 23.61
CA SER A 695 38.56 -2.20 22.94
C SER A 695 37.32 -1.32 22.79
N ASP A 696 37.49 -0.11 22.29
CA ASP A 696 36.43 0.84 22.04
C ASP A 696 35.23 0.20 21.29
N GLU A 697 34.06 0.77 21.49
CA GLU A 697 32.79 0.22 21.06
C GLU A 697 32.90 -0.57 19.73
N PRO A 698 32.61 -1.87 19.75
CA PRO A 698 32.88 -2.77 18.63
C PRO A 698 32.09 -2.45 17.36
N PHE A 699 31.39 -1.32 17.32
CA PHE A 699 30.24 -1.16 16.41
C PHE A 699 30.14 0.20 15.77
N SER A 700 31.24 0.81 15.40
CA SER A 700 31.21 1.88 14.43
C SER A 700 30.80 1.26 13.06
N THR A 701 29.52 1.25 12.74
CA THR A 701 29.00 0.92 11.44
C THR A 701 29.46 1.95 10.41
N GLY A 702 30.67 1.90 9.96
CA GLY A 702 31.17 2.77 8.92
C GLY A 702 32.46 3.51 9.28
N SER A 703 32.89 4.43 8.42
CA SER A 703 34.10 5.23 8.63
C SER A 703 34.00 6.02 9.96
N ALA A 704 35.10 6.21 10.62
CA ALA A 704 35.21 7.01 11.85
C ALA A 704 34.57 8.41 11.71
N SER A 705 34.51 8.94 10.49
CA SER A 705 33.85 10.24 10.19
C SER A 705 32.32 10.23 10.34
N ALA A 706 31.65 9.09 10.22
CA ALA A 706 30.21 8.99 10.37
C ALA A 706 29.73 8.73 11.81
N ALA A 707 30.61 8.32 12.71
CA ALA A 707 30.26 7.93 14.07
C ALA A 707 29.53 9.03 14.88
N PRO A 708 29.94 10.31 14.86
CA PRO A 708 29.23 11.37 15.58
C PRO A 708 27.81 11.59 15.07
N LEU A 709 27.60 11.42 13.75
CA LEU A 709 26.30 11.59 13.13
C LEU A 709 25.36 10.41 13.46
N VAL A 710 25.89 9.20 13.48
CA VAL A 710 25.15 8.00 13.91
C VAL A 710 24.70 8.16 15.38
N GLU A 711 25.60 8.58 16.27
CA GLU A 711 25.27 8.80 17.69
C GLU A 711 24.16 9.85 17.83
N ARG A 712 24.25 10.96 17.12
CA ARG A 712 23.23 12.01 17.15
C ARG A 712 21.87 11.54 16.65
N ILE A 713 21.84 10.73 15.57
CA ILE A 713 20.59 10.15 15.05
C ILE A 713 19.97 9.24 16.10
N ASP A 714 20.76 8.37 16.70
CA ASP A 714 20.28 7.43 17.70
C ASP A 714 19.80 8.13 18.98
N GLU A 715 20.47 9.19 19.42
CA GLU A 715 19.99 10.04 20.52
C GLU A 715 18.65 10.69 20.21
N ARG A 716 18.44 11.16 18.97
CA ARG A 716 17.16 11.73 18.55
C ARG A 716 16.06 10.67 18.43
N LEU A 717 16.36 9.49 17.90
CA LEU A 717 15.45 8.35 17.89
C LEU A 717 15.05 7.93 19.31
N PHE A 718 16.03 7.83 20.20
CA PHE A 718 15.82 7.49 21.60
C PHE A 718 14.94 8.54 22.29
N SER A 719 15.27 9.82 22.12
CA SER A 719 14.50 10.93 22.67
C SER A 719 13.07 10.96 22.14
N ALA A 720 12.87 10.77 20.84
CA ALA A 720 11.55 10.73 20.23
C ALA A 720 10.68 9.58 20.78
N ARG A 721 11.30 8.43 21.07
CA ARG A 721 10.59 7.24 21.59
C ARG A 721 10.29 7.34 23.08
N TRP A 722 11.18 7.97 23.85
CA TRP A 722 11.14 7.98 25.31
C TRP A 722 10.79 9.35 25.89
N ALA A 723 10.65 10.41 25.08
CA ALA A 723 10.16 11.69 25.57
C ALA A 723 8.80 11.51 26.23
N PRO A 724 8.54 12.19 27.39
CA PRO A 724 7.19 12.24 27.94
C PRO A 724 6.27 12.82 26.87
N GLN A 725 5.32 12.01 26.39
CA GLN A 725 4.29 12.55 25.50
C GLN A 725 3.58 13.68 26.26
N PRO A 726 3.48 14.90 25.70
CA PRO A 726 2.62 15.92 26.30
C PRO A 726 1.25 15.27 26.45
N GLN A 727 0.72 15.24 27.68
CA GLN A 727 -0.59 14.68 27.96
C GLN A 727 -1.58 15.40 27.03
N GLY A 728 -1.91 14.74 25.92
CA GLY A 728 -2.66 15.33 24.83
C GLY A 728 -4.09 15.57 25.25
N GLU A 729 -4.62 16.66 24.78
CA GLU A 729 -6.02 17.10 24.81
C GLU A 729 -7.07 16.03 24.36
N GLY A 730 -6.68 14.76 24.21
CA GLY A 730 -7.54 13.65 23.77
C GLY A 730 -8.60 13.19 24.78
N ASN A 731 -8.59 13.64 26.03
CA ASN A 731 -9.57 13.23 27.05
C ASN A 731 -10.67 14.25 27.35
N ARG A 732 -10.67 15.43 26.73
CA ARG A 732 -11.74 16.43 26.92
C ARG A 732 -12.99 16.25 26.06
N ILE A 733 -12.98 15.29 25.12
CA ILE A 733 -14.14 15.05 24.21
C ILE A 733 -15.08 13.94 24.73
N LYS A 734 -14.68 13.18 25.76
CA LYS A 734 -15.56 12.14 26.33
C LYS A 734 -16.40 12.57 27.54
N GLU A 735 -16.14 13.72 28.15
CA GLU A 735 -16.95 14.23 29.29
C GLU A 735 -18.00 15.27 28.89
N ALA A 736 -18.10 15.64 27.62
CA ALA A 736 -19.14 16.57 27.12
C ALA A 736 -20.33 15.87 26.43
N SER A 737 -20.43 14.52 26.52
CA SER A 737 -21.50 13.73 25.91
C SER A 737 -22.03 12.66 26.90
N ALA A 738 -22.12 12.98 28.18
CA ALA A 738 -22.89 12.22 29.18
C ALA A 738 -23.97 13.09 29.78
#